data_aa921c6f796e193cc6ddfccb141ae3fe
#
_entry.id   aa921c6f796e193cc6ddfccb141ae3fe
#
_cell.length_a   1.000
_cell.length_b   1.000
_cell.length_c   1.000
_cell.angle_alpha   90.00
_cell.angle_beta   90.00
_cell.angle_gamma   90.00
#
_symmetry.space_group_name_H-M   'P 1'
#
loop_
_entity.id
_entity.type
_entity.pdbx_description
1 polymer ?
#
loop_
_entity_poly.entity_id
_entity_poly.type
_entity_poly.pdbx_seq_one_letter_code
_entity_poly.pdbx_strand_id
1 'polypeptide(L)'
;MNTLLNRSVICAVFLVQLSPALSAEPAATWPAVTLAPAREVTLSGPLGESLQRGVARLAKPPYSEPWLRADVSFEINRIFTNYSGDASGRFIELATLTSPPGRLSPPALAPLLKTVASFQKPDGHFGVAVDLSKPLPKNAPPIPMLWGNARLLVGLVTAGQQLHDEKLLAAARRLGDFYVDSADQLCSPAREADYRSSGTYGDGYTCCYFPAIEGLAMLYQATKDDRYLKQAERMAEFFTKFDCLPVDHSHGNLCAWRGILDLYEITGKQEYLDRAKAKWDAAVKGGFVWPLGGVGEHWYVCFSGDEGCSESDWLRFSLDLWRFTGQTRYLDIAERLLQNQYATNQCPNGGYGMAHIDCEAAGPVAAIEKVDEWPFCCSFHGPLGLHFLKGYLATGSERGVIVNFAYDFKAPVKAAGQDWLVSVCNKSGFIDGRNSKMEIELAPRDKATARGTLLVRMPGWASGAKVIDGSGEAVTAPVAGGYLRIEREFKAGDKVIVEFQNGLALEGRRFQKMQVTAGQVSRVKDVAVLAGPELLFASPVKGGGRPVLLATLDAAGKLGFPTSGNNLVTVVLPGSDASDAQIAQAVQFGRPVFLRTWPGIVASRHGDPAFVSVLEMGDIGKSTGVKPRRLPFMFDLVVVPASSLAADIAKLAARAKEPQADQAAPIFGTDLEKRPENWAVSQGWKFMPQGLLVSGGDIGLIDGEGYGDYRFEFELTIPKEGQGIAGWVVRAKDEDNCLMFQLQTADSTFKAPEFKTRPNTLRPHRRRNGQWEIAEPVALPKEIHKGEPHQVAVECRQGTVEVFLDGQQIYRQSKVDLRGGSVGFRASGPTEQGLFRAVSLKKL
;
A
#
# COMPACT_ATOMS: atom_id res chain seq x y z
N MET A 1 20.45 51.75 -42.80
CA MET A 1 20.79 50.85 -43.90
C MET A 1 20.78 49.49 -43.36
N ASN A 2 19.63 48.84 -43.51
CA ASN A 2 19.41 47.58 -44.24
C ASN A 2 20.30 46.42 -43.80
N THR A 3 19.82 45.34 -43.24
CA THR A 3 18.97 44.36 -43.94
C THR A 3 18.33 43.42 -42.93
N LEU A 4 17.02 43.26 -43.13
CA LEU A 4 16.17 42.23 -42.56
C LEU A 4 16.54 40.85 -43.10
N LEU A 5 16.56 39.83 -42.21
CA LEU A 5 16.48 38.43 -42.62
C LEU A 5 15.33 37.79 -41.89
N ASN A 6 14.28 37.56 -42.64
CA ASN A 6 13.10 36.72 -42.35
C ASN A 6 13.54 35.31 -41.97
N ARG A 7 13.11 34.84 -40.81
CA ARG A 7 12.99 33.41 -40.51
C ARG A 7 11.52 33.10 -40.26
N SER A 8 10.89 32.53 -41.25
CA SER A 8 9.57 31.96 -41.17
C SER A 8 9.55 30.80 -40.22
N VAL A 9 8.87 30.97 -39.09
CA VAL A 9 8.55 29.87 -38.18
C VAL A 9 7.27 29.21 -38.74
N ILE A 10 7.41 28.02 -39.25
CA ILE A 10 6.29 27.17 -39.61
C ILE A 10 5.65 26.68 -38.33
N CYS A 11 4.54 27.28 -37.89
CA CYS A 11 3.66 26.71 -36.88
C CYS A 11 2.88 25.54 -37.51
N ALA A 12 3.29 24.33 -37.16
CA ALA A 12 2.48 23.15 -37.39
C ALA A 12 1.26 23.21 -36.45
N VAL A 13 0.11 23.55 -37.00
CA VAL A 13 -1.19 23.45 -36.31
C VAL A 13 -1.53 21.97 -36.21
N PHE A 14 -1.37 21.39 -35.03
CA PHE A 14 -1.93 20.08 -34.71
C PHE A 14 -3.46 20.24 -34.55
N LEU A 15 -4.21 19.82 -35.56
CA LEU A 15 -5.65 19.59 -35.46
C LEU A 15 -5.87 18.43 -34.45
N VAL A 16 -6.23 18.79 -33.23
CA VAL A 16 -6.83 17.86 -32.28
C VAL A 16 -8.22 17.52 -32.84
N GLN A 17 -8.36 16.31 -33.38
CA GLN A 17 -9.69 15.77 -33.61
C GLN A 17 -10.36 15.52 -32.25
N LEU A 18 -11.20 16.47 -31.86
CA LEU A 18 -12.16 16.28 -30.79
C LEU A 18 -13.12 15.19 -31.24
N SER A 19 -13.12 14.06 -30.53
CA SER A 19 -14.23 13.09 -30.62
C SER A 19 -15.56 13.85 -30.46
N PRO A 20 -16.63 13.49 -31.21
CA PRO A 20 -17.87 14.21 -31.15
C PRO A 20 -18.34 14.30 -29.70
N ALA A 21 -18.47 15.52 -29.21
CA ALA A 21 -19.15 15.81 -27.97
C ALA A 21 -20.54 15.18 -28.05
N LEU A 22 -20.79 14.14 -27.27
CA LEU A 22 -22.15 13.72 -26.98
C LEU A 22 -22.89 14.97 -26.52
N SER A 23 -23.92 15.36 -27.27
CA SER A 23 -24.78 16.48 -26.95
C SER A 23 -25.22 16.37 -25.51
N ALA A 24 -24.72 17.27 -24.67
CA ALA A 24 -25.13 17.37 -23.28
C ALA A 24 -26.63 17.74 -23.28
N GLU A 25 -27.48 16.80 -22.94
CA GLU A 25 -28.76 17.14 -22.38
C GLU A 25 -28.54 18.11 -21.20
N PRO A 26 -29.39 19.10 -20.96
CA PRO A 26 -29.26 20.01 -19.85
C PRO A 26 -29.08 19.16 -18.59
N ALA A 27 -28.00 19.40 -17.88
CA ALA A 27 -27.58 18.60 -16.73
C ALA A 27 -28.73 18.55 -15.73
N ALA A 28 -29.49 17.46 -15.76
CA ALA A 28 -30.46 17.19 -14.72
C ALA A 28 -29.69 17.19 -13.39
N THR A 29 -30.10 18.06 -12.47
CA THR A 29 -29.45 18.20 -11.17
C THR A 29 -29.21 16.82 -10.57
N TRP A 30 -27.96 16.56 -10.12
CA TRP A 30 -27.63 15.31 -9.46
C TRP A 30 -28.54 15.15 -8.23
N PRO A 31 -29.26 14.03 -8.06
CA PRO A 31 -30.16 13.85 -6.94
C PRO A 31 -29.39 13.73 -5.63
N ALA A 32 -30.03 14.10 -4.54
CA ALA A 32 -29.51 13.80 -3.23
C ALA A 32 -29.27 12.28 -3.08
N VAL A 33 -28.07 11.93 -2.64
CA VAL A 33 -27.65 10.54 -2.46
C VAL A 33 -27.74 10.17 -0.99
N THR A 34 -28.44 9.08 -0.70
CA THR A 34 -28.51 8.47 0.64
C THR A 34 -27.47 7.35 0.73
N LEU A 35 -26.52 7.49 1.63
CA LEU A 35 -25.50 6.47 1.88
C LEU A 35 -26.11 5.24 2.56
N ALA A 36 -25.61 4.06 2.25
CA ALA A 36 -25.92 2.88 3.02
C ALA A 36 -25.33 3.00 4.44
N PRO A 37 -26.01 2.52 5.50
CA PRO A 37 -25.47 2.54 6.86
C PRO A 37 -24.20 1.68 6.93
N ALA A 38 -23.03 2.28 7.02
CA ALA A 38 -21.74 1.58 6.93
C ALA A 38 -21.59 0.40 7.90
N ARG A 39 -22.22 0.48 9.09
CA ARG A 39 -22.25 -0.61 10.08
C ARG A 39 -23.02 -1.84 9.60
N GLU A 40 -24.05 -1.67 8.79
CA GLU A 40 -24.89 -2.74 8.27
C GLU A 40 -24.36 -3.31 6.94
N VAL A 41 -23.41 -2.62 6.32
CA VAL A 41 -22.78 -3.08 5.07
C VAL A 41 -21.72 -4.12 5.41
N THR A 42 -21.83 -5.29 4.79
CA THR A 42 -20.78 -6.33 4.82
C THR A 42 -19.91 -6.17 3.59
N LEU A 43 -18.63 -5.85 3.78
CA LEU A 43 -17.59 -5.83 2.75
C LEU A 43 -16.77 -7.11 2.88
N SER A 44 -16.62 -7.84 1.79
CA SER A 44 -15.91 -9.12 1.71
C SER A 44 -14.75 -9.04 0.70
N GLY A 45 -14.07 -10.16 0.46
CA GLY A 45 -12.91 -10.20 -0.43
C GLY A 45 -11.72 -9.39 0.10
N PRO A 46 -10.74 -9.07 -0.75
CA PRO A 46 -9.48 -8.46 -0.32
C PRO A 46 -9.61 -7.17 0.49
N LEU A 47 -10.54 -6.27 0.12
CA LEU A 47 -10.77 -5.03 0.87
C LEU A 47 -11.47 -5.29 2.21
N GLY A 48 -12.41 -6.25 2.26
CA GLY A 48 -13.05 -6.65 3.51
C GLY A 48 -12.06 -7.28 4.48
N GLU A 49 -11.19 -8.14 3.99
CA GLU A 49 -10.09 -8.74 4.76
C GLU A 49 -9.10 -7.68 5.23
N SER A 50 -8.78 -6.69 4.39
CA SER A 50 -7.92 -5.56 4.73
C SER A 50 -8.52 -4.75 5.89
N LEU A 51 -9.81 -4.41 5.82
CA LEU A 51 -10.52 -3.75 6.91
C LEU A 51 -10.49 -4.58 8.20
N GLN A 52 -10.79 -5.88 8.11
CA GLN A 52 -10.80 -6.78 9.27
C GLN A 52 -9.42 -6.88 9.92
N ARG A 53 -8.33 -7.00 9.14
CA ARG A 53 -6.96 -7.01 9.65
C ARG A 53 -6.62 -5.69 10.35
N GLY A 54 -6.98 -4.53 9.74
CA GLY A 54 -6.77 -3.22 10.33
C GLY A 54 -7.50 -3.02 11.66
N VAL A 55 -8.76 -3.43 11.75
CA VAL A 55 -9.53 -3.39 13.00
C VAL A 55 -8.96 -4.37 14.05
N ALA A 56 -8.58 -5.59 13.64
CA ALA A 56 -7.97 -6.57 14.54
C ALA A 56 -6.60 -6.11 15.08
N ARG A 57 -5.86 -5.29 14.33
CA ARG A 57 -4.59 -4.67 14.75
C ARG A 57 -4.75 -3.85 16.04
N LEU A 58 -5.90 -3.18 16.22
CA LEU A 58 -6.17 -2.34 17.40
C LEU A 58 -6.29 -3.13 18.72
N ALA A 59 -6.43 -4.44 18.67
CA ALA A 59 -6.45 -5.31 19.85
C ALA A 59 -5.07 -5.83 20.24
N LYS A 60 -4.00 -5.39 19.56
CA LYS A 60 -2.62 -5.82 19.78
C LYS A 60 -1.77 -4.66 20.33
N PRO A 61 -0.62 -4.94 20.96
CA PRO A 61 0.31 -3.88 21.32
C PRO A 61 0.61 -2.97 20.13
N PRO A 62 0.72 -1.64 20.35
CA PRO A 62 0.80 -0.93 21.63
C PRO A 62 -0.53 -0.53 22.26
N TYR A 63 -1.65 -0.70 21.61
CA TYR A 63 -2.96 -0.11 21.84
C TYR A 63 -3.59 -0.53 23.19
N SER A 64 -2.84 -0.30 24.29
CA SER A 64 -3.39 -0.35 25.64
C SER A 64 -4.03 1.00 26.01
N GLU A 65 -4.96 1.01 26.95
CA GLU A 65 -5.61 2.26 27.40
C GLU A 65 -4.59 3.30 27.88
N PRO A 66 -3.59 2.96 28.75
CA PRO A 66 -2.59 3.95 29.17
C PRO A 66 -1.75 4.51 28.01
N TRP A 67 -1.43 3.67 27.02
CA TRP A 67 -0.68 4.12 25.85
C TRP A 67 -1.51 5.07 24.98
N LEU A 68 -2.81 4.79 24.79
CA LEU A 68 -3.71 5.62 23.99
C LEU A 68 -3.94 6.99 24.64
N ARG A 69 -4.23 7.05 25.96
CA ARG A 69 -4.47 8.31 26.66
C ARG A 69 -3.21 9.11 26.98
N ALA A 70 -2.03 8.59 26.68
CA ALA A 70 -0.76 9.26 26.98
C ALA A 70 -0.66 10.68 26.42
N ASP A 71 -1.33 10.96 25.29
CA ASP A 71 -1.35 12.29 24.66
C ASP A 71 -2.25 13.31 25.37
N VAL A 72 -3.05 12.91 26.35
CA VAL A 72 -3.82 13.80 27.21
C VAL A 72 -3.41 13.71 28.68
N SER A 73 -2.82 12.58 29.12
CA SER A 73 -2.40 12.34 30.51
C SER A 73 -0.92 12.58 30.77
N PHE A 74 -0.07 12.42 29.75
CA PHE A 74 1.41 12.48 29.82
C PHE A 74 2.06 11.48 30.80
N GLU A 75 1.34 10.45 31.21
CA GLU A 75 1.87 9.42 32.13
C GLU A 75 2.90 8.50 31.49
N ILE A 76 2.80 8.31 30.17
CA ILE A 76 3.72 7.49 29.39
C ILE A 76 4.32 8.37 28.29
N ASN A 77 5.63 8.33 28.15
CA ASN A 77 6.30 8.98 27.04
C ASN A 77 6.28 8.06 25.80
N ARG A 78 5.72 8.54 24.72
CA ARG A 78 5.74 7.91 23.40
C ARG A 78 5.88 8.98 22.32
N ILE A 79 6.11 8.57 21.06
CA ILE A 79 6.11 9.52 19.95
C ILE A 79 4.75 10.23 19.90
N PHE A 80 4.80 11.53 19.64
CA PHE A 80 3.65 12.43 19.57
C PHE A 80 2.78 12.49 20.83
N THR A 81 3.35 12.23 22.02
CA THR A 81 2.64 12.46 23.29
C THR A 81 2.15 13.90 23.41
N ASN A 82 2.93 14.87 22.89
CA ASN A 82 2.58 16.29 22.89
C ASN A 82 1.44 16.65 21.92
N TYR A 83 0.98 15.74 21.09
CA TYR A 83 -0.15 15.93 20.15
C TYR A 83 -1.51 15.70 20.82
N SER A 84 -1.65 16.10 22.01
CA SER A 84 -2.83 16.52 22.81
C SER A 84 -4.18 15.93 22.37
N GLY A 85 -4.28 14.59 22.27
CA GLY A 85 -5.51 13.90 21.90
C GLY A 85 -5.55 13.33 20.47
N ASP A 86 -4.46 13.38 19.71
CA ASP A 86 -4.42 12.87 18.33
C ASP A 86 -4.66 11.34 18.26
N ALA A 87 -3.83 10.55 18.93
CA ALA A 87 -3.96 9.10 18.90
C ALA A 87 -5.21 8.62 19.64
N SER A 88 -5.53 9.23 20.80
CA SER A 88 -6.74 8.89 21.54
C SER A 88 -8.02 9.22 20.75
N GLY A 89 -8.09 10.38 20.09
CA GLY A 89 -9.24 10.78 19.28
C GLY A 89 -9.47 9.86 18.08
N ARG A 90 -8.43 9.58 17.30
CA ARG A 90 -8.49 8.66 16.14
C ARG A 90 -8.88 7.24 16.53
N PHE A 91 -8.31 6.73 17.62
CA PHE A 91 -8.67 5.42 18.13
C PHE A 91 -10.14 5.37 18.56
N ILE A 92 -10.62 6.38 19.31
CA ILE A 92 -12.02 6.46 19.73
C ILE A 92 -12.94 6.47 18.51
N GLU A 93 -12.66 7.30 17.50
CA GLU A 93 -13.45 7.37 16.27
C GLU A 93 -13.56 5.99 15.61
N LEU A 94 -12.43 5.40 15.23
CA LEU A 94 -12.39 4.14 14.50
C LEU A 94 -13.00 2.99 15.31
N ALA A 95 -12.56 2.83 16.56
CA ALA A 95 -13.01 1.74 17.41
C ALA A 95 -14.51 1.82 17.71
N THR A 96 -15.06 3.03 17.90
CA THR A 96 -16.49 3.24 18.07
C THR A 96 -17.26 2.85 16.81
N LEU A 97 -16.82 3.31 15.64
CA LEU A 97 -17.49 3.03 14.36
C LEU A 97 -17.45 1.55 13.97
N THR A 98 -16.41 0.83 14.34
CA THR A 98 -16.19 -0.57 13.95
C THR A 98 -16.59 -1.57 15.03
N SER A 99 -16.96 -1.12 16.22
CA SER A 99 -17.47 -1.99 17.30
C SER A 99 -18.76 -2.71 16.89
N PRO A 100 -18.88 -4.01 17.17
CA PRO A 100 -20.13 -4.72 16.97
C PRO A 100 -21.28 -4.13 17.81
N PRO A 101 -22.53 -4.22 17.37
CA PRO A 101 -23.69 -3.76 18.17
C PRO A 101 -23.67 -4.33 19.58
N GLY A 102 -23.86 -3.46 20.58
CA GLY A 102 -23.93 -3.83 22.00
C GLY A 102 -22.61 -4.24 22.67
N ARG A 103 -21.47 -4.18 21.96
CA ARG A 103 -20.15 -4.54 22.52
C ARG A 103 -19.08 -3.57 22.07
N LEU A 104 -18.43 -2.90 23.02
CA LEU A 104 -17.27 -2.06 22.73
C LEU A 104 -16.03 -2.92 22.45
N SER A 105 -15.39 -2.69 21.33
CA SER A 105 -14.19 -3.39 20.87
C SER A 105 -13.27 -2.40 20.13
N PRO A 106 -11.97 -2.51 20.27
CA PRO A 106 -11.18 -3.47 21.05
C PRO A 106 -11.22 -3.23 22.58
N PRO A 107 -10.57 -4.08 23.40
CA PRO A 107 -10.66 -4.01 24.87
C PRO A 107 -10.27 -2.64 25.47
N ALA A 108 -9.38 -1.89 24.84
CA ALA A 108 -8.93 -0.57 25.32
C ALA A 108 -10.01 0.53 25.20
N LEU A 109 -11.04 0.35 24.35
CA LEU A 109 -12.02 1.39 24.07
C LEU A 109 -12.85 1.76 25.31
N ALA A 110 -13.44 0.79 25.98
CA ALA A 110 -14.31 1.08 27.13
C ALA A 110 -13.60 1.78 28.30
N PRO A 111 -12.40 1.36 28.73
CA PRO A 111 -11.67 2.11 29.76
C PRO A 111 -11.23 3.50 29.27
N LEU A 112 -10.80 3.66 28.01
CA LEU A 112 -10.41 4.96 27.46
C LEU A 112 -11.58 5.96 27.47
N LEU A 113 -12.78 5.55 27.06
CA LEU A 113 -13.98 6.41 27.09
C LEU A 113 -14.34 6.85 28.50
N LYS A 114 -14.06 6.02 29.52
CA LYS A 114 -14.31 6.38 30.93
C LYS A 114 -13.32 7.40 31.47
N THR A 115 -12.10 7.41 30.96
CA THR A 115 -10.98 8.19 31.54
C THR A 115 -10.66 9.45 30.75
N VAL A 116 -10.81 9.46 29.42
CA VAL A 116 -10.34 10.54 28.55
C VAL A 116 -10.86 11.92 28.97
N ALA A 117 -12.15 12.04 29.28
CA ALA A 117 -12.77 13.32 29.66
C ALA A 117 -12.24 13.91 30.98
N SER A 118 -11.64 13.09 31.87
CA SER A 118 -11.07 13.58 33.12
C SER A 118 -9.79 14.41 32.97
N PHE A 119 -9.15 14.32 31.80
CA PHE A 119 -7.95 15.10 31.48
C PHE A 119 -8.24 16.46 30.84
N GLN A 120 -9.52 16.78 30.62
CA GLN A 120 -9.93 18.06 30.04
C GLN A 120 -9.58 19.21 30.95
N LYS A 121 -8.97 20.26 30.41
CA LYS A 121 -8.58 21.44 31.14
C LYS A 121 -9.81 22.36 31.41
N PRO A 122 -9.71 23.31 32.38
CA PRO A 122 -10.85 24.17 32.73
C PRO A 122 -11.40 25.00 31.56
N ASP A 123 -10.54 25.41 30.62
CA ASP A 123 -10.92 26.14 29.40
C ASP A 123 -11.43 25.25 28.26
N GLY A 124 -11.50 23.97 28.47
CA GLY A 124 -12.06 23.00 27.52
C GLY A 124 -11.03 22.28 26.63
N HIS A 125 -9.80 22.75 26.53
CA HIS A 125 -8.79 22.03 25.73
C HIS A 125 -8.23 20.79 26.46
N PHE A 126 -7.46 19.98 25.73
CA PHE A 126 -6.72 18.82 26.26
C PHE A 126 -5.22 18.99 26.05
N GLY A 127 -4.43 18.35 26.90
CA GLY A 127 -3.00 18.18 26.69
C GLY A 127 -2.17 19.41 27.04
N VAL A 128 -1.28 19.80 26.13
CA VAL A 128 -0.32 20.90 26.34
C VAL A 128 -1.03 22.24 26.33
N ALA A 129 -0.78 23.05 27.37
CA ALA A 129 -1.26 24.42 27.38
C ALA A 129 -0.45 25.28 26.39
N VAL A 130 -1.16 26.01 25.54
CA VAL A 130 -0.58 26.98 24.60
C VAL A 130 -1.25 28.33 24.81
N ASP A 131 -0.46 29.39 25.03
CA ASP A 131 -0.96 30.74 25.12
C ASP A 131 -1.23 31.31 23.72
N LEU A 132 -2.45 31.12 23.25
CA LEU A 132 -2.89 31.63 21.96
C LEU A 132 -3.01 33.15 21.86
N SER A 133 -2.92 33.89 23.00
CA SER A 133 -2.93 35.36 23.00
C SER A 133 -1.60 35.96 22.53
N LYS A 134 -0.53 35.18 22.57
CA LYS A 134 0.80 35.61 22.13
C LYS A 134 1.06 35.32 20.64
N PRO A 135 2.01 36.05 20.03
CA PRO A 135 2.52 35.69 18.70
C PRO A 135 2.98 34.23 18.65
N LEU A 136 2.81 33.57 17.49
CA LEU A 136 3.25 32.19 17.32
C LEU A 136 4.79 32.13 17.36
N PRO A 137 5.35 31.22 18.18
CA PRO A 137 6.79 31.03 18.20
C PRO A 137 7.25 30.39 16.87
N LYS A 138 8.36 30.85 16.32
CA LYS A 138 8.90 30.34 15.04
C LYS A 138 9.28 28.86 15.11
N ASN A 139 9.77 28.40 16.27
CA ASN A 139 10.36 27.06 16.42
C ASN A 139 9.49 26.08 17.24
N ALA A 140 8.39 26.53 17.80
CA ALA A 140 7.49 25.72 18.62
C ALA A 140 6.03 26.18 18.44
N PRO A 141 5.47 26.02 17.24
CA PRO A 141 4.10 26.43 16.97
C PRO A 141 3.10 25.57 17.75
N PRO A 142 1.88 26.06 18.03
CA PRO A 142 0.85 25.32 18.75
C PRO A 142 0.20 24.20 17.92
N ILE A 143 0.82 23.80 16.80
CA ILE A 143 0.32 22.75 15.91
C ILE A 143 -0.07 21.47 16.66
N PRO A 144 0.81 20.89 17.51
CA PRO A 144 0.48 19.63 18.18
C PRO A 144 -0.81 19.69 19.00
N MET A 145 -1.01 20.79 19.73
CA MET A 145 -2.20 20.95 20.57
C MET A 145 -3.46 21.13 19.71
N LEU A 146 -3.46 22.03 18.75
CA LEU A 146 -4.62 22.29 17.90
C LEU A 146 -4.97 21.09 17.02
N TRP A 147 -3.96 20.42 16.48
CA TRP A 147 -4.12 19.19 15.73
C TRP A 147 -4.78 18.08 16.54
N GLY A 148 -4.22 17.75 17.70
CA GLY A 148 -4.71 16.68 18.55
C GLY A 148 -6.10 16.94 19.08
N ASN A 149 -6.37 18.16 19.55
CA ASN A 149 -7.70 18.56 20.01
C ASN A 149 -8.75 18.46 18.89
N ALA A 150 -8.39 18.78 17.63
CA ALA A 150 -9.29 18.61 16.50
C ALA A 150 -9.67 17.15 16.26
N ARG A 151 -8.67 16.23 16.31
CA ARG A 151 -8.94 14.79 16.18
C ARG A 151 -9.71 14.22 17.36
N LEU A 152 -9.43 14.69 18.58
CA LEU A 152 -10.17 14.28 19.76
C LEU A 152 -11.63 14.77 19.73
N LEU A 153 -11.87 15.98 19.23
CA LEU A 153 -13.24 16.49 19.06
C LEU A 153 -14.06 15.57 18.16
N VAL A 154 -13.53 15.17 17.01
CA VAL A 154 -14.17 14.20 16.10
C VAL A 154 -14.46 12.87 16.83
N GLY A 155 -13.48 12.34 17.57
CA GLY A 155 -13.64 11.11 18.33
C GLY A 155 -14.72 11.20 19.42
N LEU A 156 -14.72 12.29 20.19
CA LEU A 156 -15.69 12.50 21.27
C LEU A 156 -17.12 12.67 20.74
N VAL A 157 -17.30 13.45 19.65
CA VAL A 157 -18.62 13.61 19.00
C VAL A 157 -19.10 12.28 18.46
N THR A 158 -18.25 11.54 17.75
CA THR A 158 -18.58 10.24 17.19
C THR A 158 -19.02 9.25 18.29
N ALA A 159 -18.23 9.14 19.36
CA ALA A 159 -18.55 8.24 20.46
C ALA A 159 -19.81 8.69 21.22
N GLY A 160 -19.94 9.96 21.51
CA GLY A 160 -21.10 10.53 22.20
C GLY A 160 -22.41 10.24 21.45
N GLN A 161 -22.43 10.45 20.12
CA GLN A 161 -23.61 10.19 19.30
C GLN A 161 -23.88 8.69 19.14
N GLN A 162 -22.87 7.90 18.81
CA GLN A 162 -23.04 6.46 18.51
C GLN A 162 -23.39 5.63 19.75
N LEU A 163 -22.95 6.05 20.92
CA LEU A 163 -23.16 5.36 22.18
C LEU A 163 -24.25 6.03 23.05
N HIS A 164 -24.83 7.15 22.59
CA HIS A 164 -25.78 7.97 23.34
C HIS A 164 -25.19 8.38 24.70
N ASP A 165 -23.90 8.76 24.75
CA ASP A 165 -23.19 9.12 25.98
C ASP A 165 -23.09 10.64 26.11
N GLU A 166 -23.98 11.20 26.97
CA GLU A 166 -24.03 12.64 27.23
C GLU A 166 -22.78 13.20 27.92
N LYS A 167 -21.98 12.36 28.62
CA LYS A 167 -20.73 12.84 29.24
C LYS A 167 -19.67 13.12 28.18
N LEU A 168 -19.59 12.25 27.16
CA LEU A 168 -18.70 12.46 26.04
C LEU A 168 -19.14 13.66 25.19
N LEU A 169 -20.46 13.82 24.95
CA LEU A 169 -20.99 15.01 24.27
C LEU A 169 -20.74 16.29 25.07
N ALA A 170 -20.85 16.25 26.40
CA ALA A 170 -20.52 17.40 27.25
C ALA A 170 -19.03 17.76 27.19
N ALA A 171 -18.14 16.76 27.12
CA ALA A 171 -16.71 16.99 26.90
C ALA A 171 -16.44 17.58 25.51
N ALA A 172 -17.12 17.08 24.47
CA ALA A 172 -17.05 17.64 23.13
C ALA A 172 -17.53 19.09 23.06
N ARG A 173 -18.65 19.42 23.76
CA ARG A 173 -19.13 20.83 23.87
C ARG A 173 -18.09 21.74 24.50
N ARG A 174 -17.49 21.35 25.63
CA ARG A 174 -16.43 22.18 26.26
C ARG A 174 -15.23 22.37 25.36
N LEU A 175 -14.86 21.34 24.58
CA LEU A 175 -13.78 21.45 23.59
C LEU A 175 -14.20 22.36 22.41
N GLY A 176 -15.44 22.27 21.96
CA GLY A 176 -16.02 23.20 20.97
C GLY A 176 -16.07 24.63 21.48
N ASP A 177 -16.44 24.85 22.76
CA ASP A 177 -16.42 26.15 23.40
C ASP A 177 -15.02 26.75 23.43
N PHE A 178 -13.96 25.95 23.71
CA PHE A 178 -12.56 26.38 23.58
C PHE A 178 -12.26 26.99 22.20
N TYR A 179 -12.69 26.35 21.10
CA TYR A 179 -12.50 26.89 19.76
C TYR A 179 -13.31 28.14 19.48
N VAL A 180 -14.51 28.27 20.06
CA VAL A 180 -15.36 29.49 19.97
C VAL A 180 -14.72 30.64 20.75
N ASP A 181 -14.30 30.38 21.98
CA ASP A 181 -13.70 31.40 22.87
C ASP A 181 -12.32 31.85 22.36
N SER A 182 -11.60 30.97 21.65
CA SER A 182 -10.32 31.30 21.03
C SER A 182 -10.44 31.82 19.58
N ALA A 183 -11.64 32.15 19.12
CA ALA A 183 -11.89 32.53 17.73
C ALA A 183 -11.00 33.68 17.22
N ASP A 184 -10.85 34.72 18.03
CA ASP A 184 -10.03 35.89 17.68
C ASP A 184 -8.53 35.61 17.75
N GLN A 185 -8.12 34.73 18.64
CA GLN A 185 -6.72 34.27 18.70
C GLN A 185 -6.38 33.35 17.54
N LEU A 186 -7.37 32.63 16.99
CA LEU A 186 -7.13 31.69 15.88
C LEU A 186 -7.30 32.32 14.50
N CYS A 187 -8.24 33.26 14.34
CA CYS A 187 -8.68 33.77 13.05
C CYS A 187 -8.79 35.28 13.01
N SER A 188 -7.66 35.99 13.13
CA SER A 188 -7.62 37.47 13.04
C SER A 188 -6.58 37.95 12.03
N PRO A 189 -6.64 39.19 11.54
CA PRO A 189 -5.58 39.76 10.69
C PRO A 189 -4.20 39.73 11.34
N ALA A 190 -4.10 39.93 12.65
CA ALA A 190 -2.84 39.81 13.38
C ALA A 190 -2.33 38.38 13.35
N ARG A 191 -3.23 37.41 13.57
CA ARG A 191 -2.89 35.99 13.48
C ARG A 191 -2.51 35.56 12.05
N GLU A 192 -3.12 36.14 11.03
CA GLU A 192 -2.70 35.90 9.64
C GLU A 192 -1.24 36.34 9.43
N ALA A 193 -0.86 37.52 9.94
CA ALA A 193 0.53 37.97 9.86
C ALA A 193 1.48 37.04 10.63
N ASP A 194 1.09 36.55 11.80
CA ASP A 194 1.85 35.58 12.58
C ASP A 194 2.08 34.26 11.82
N TYR A 195 1.03 33.67 11.24
CA TYR A 195 1.15 32.45 10.47
C TYR A 195 2.12 32.59 9.30
N ARG A 196 2.06 33.72 8.57
CA ARG A 196 2.98 33.98 7.45
C ARG A 196 4.41 34.23 7.90
N SER A 197 4.62 34.79 9.10
CA SER A 197 5.96 35.15 9.62
C SER A 197 6.58 34.09 10.51
N SER A 198 5.80 33.14 11.03
CA SER A 198 6.26 32.16 12.03
C SER A 198 7.22 31.10 11.49
N GLY A 199 7.29 30.91 10.18
CA GLY A 199 8.02 29.82 9.55
C GLY A 199 7.19 28.52 9.40
N THR A 200 6.08 28.39 10.13
CA THR A 200 5.18 27.23 9.99
C THR A 200 4.47 27.21 8.65
N TYR A 201 4.28 28.37 8.05
CA TYR A 201 3.73 28.50 6.70
C TYR A 201 4.67 27.94 5.64
N GLY A 202 5.97 28.06 5.82
CA GLY A 202 6.98 27.56 4.87
C GLY A 202 7.38 26.12 5.09
N ASP A 203 7.07 25.53 6.25
CA ASP A 203 7.44 24.15 6.57
C ASP A 203 6.38 23.11 6.16
N GLY A 204 5.24 23.57 5.62
CA GLY A 204 4.20 22.70 5.07
C GLY A 204 3.17 22.20 6.07
N TYR A 205 3.19 22.67 7.33
CA TYR A 205 2.27 22.22 8.37
C TYR A 205 1.22 23.27 8.79
N THR A 206 1.13 24.41 8.11
CA THR A 206 0.19 25.48 8.47
C THR A 206 -1.27 25.01 8.44
N CYS A 207 -1.63 24.16 7.51
CA CYS A 207 -2.97 23.56 7.42
C CYS A 207 -3.38 22.76 8.66
N CYS A 208 -2.43 22.29 9.46
CA CYS A 208 -2.69 21.51 10.68
C CYS A 208 -3.34 22.34 11.81
N TYR A 209 -3.50 23.66 11.65
CA TYR A 209 -4.28 24.48 12.57
C TYR A 209 -5.79 24.33 12.37
N PHE A 210 -6.26 23.82 11.23
CA PHE A 210 -7.65 23.89 10.79
C PHE A 210 -8.46 22.57 10.75
N PRO A 211 -7.95 21.40 11.15
CA PRO A 211 -8.75 20.17 11.10
C PRO A 211 -9.98 20.19 12.02
N ALA A 212 -10.06 21.15 12.96
CA ALA A 212 -11.22 21.34 13.84
C ALA A 212 -12.50 21.74 13.09
N ILE A 213 -12.41 22.19 11.82
CA ILE A 213 -13.59 22.51 10.99
C ILE A 213 -14.54 21.30 10.92
N GLU A 214 -14.02 20.09 10.67
CA GLU A 214 -14.77 18.84 10.64
C GLU A 214 -15.46 18.57 12.00
N GLY A 215 -14.70 18.61 13.09
CA GLY A 215 -15.22 18.34 14.43
C GLY A 215 -16.28 19.34 14.90
N LEU A 216 -16.12 20.64 14.56
CA LEU A 216 -17.09 21.69 14.87
C LEU A 216 -18.38 21.54 14.04
N ALA A 217 -18.28 21.19 12.76
CA ALA A 217 -19.43 20.89 11.91
C ALA A 217 -20.23 19.69 12.46
N MET A 218 -19.55 18.61 12.83
CA MET A 218 -20.15 17.45 13.50
C MET A 218 -20.81 17.82 14.84
N LEU A 219 -20.16 18.66 15.63
CA LEU A 219 -20.69 19.10 16.93
C LEU A 219 -21.95 19.95 16.76
N TYR A 220 -21.99 20.83 15.74
CA TYR A 220 -23.20 21.54 15.35
C TYR A 220 -24.32 20.56 14.98
N GLN A 221 -24.02 19.55 14.15
CA GLN A 221 -25.03 18.55 13.78
C GLN A 221 -25.59 17.80 14.99
N ALA A 222 -24.73 17.51 15.99
CA ALA A 222 -25.10 16.82 17.22
C ALA A 222 -25.92 17.69 18.20
N THR A 223 -25.62 19.00 18.28
CA THR A 223 -26.12 19.88 19.33
C THR A 223 -27.12 20.93 18.84
N LYS A 224 -27.08 21.28 17.55
CA LYS A 224 -27.80 22.40 16.92
C LYS A 224 -27.43 23.77 17.51
N ASP A 225 -26.25 23.89 18.11
CA ASP A 225 -25.74 25.18 18.63
C ASP A 225 -24.98 25.90 17.51
N ASP A 226 -25.57 26.99 17.02
CA ASP A 226 -25.04 27.79 15.89
C ASP A 226 -23.67 28.39 16.17
N ARG A 227 -23.21 28.48 17.42
CA ARG A 227 -21.85 28.99 17.73
C ARG A 227 -20.78 28.11 17.06
N TYR A 228 -20.97 26.78 17.08
CA TYR A 228 -20.04 25.83 16.48
C TYR A 228 -20.02 25.92 14.95
N LEU A 229 -21.19 26.10 14.32
CA LEU A 229 -21.28 26.31 12.88
C LEU A 229 -20.57 27.60 12.46
N LYS A 230 -20.87 28.73 13.14
CA LYS A 230 -20.24 30.01 12.87
C LYS A 230 -18.70 29.95 13.02
N GLN A 231 -18.21 29.27 14.04
CA GLN A 231 -16.78 29.10 14.24
C GLN A 231 -16.17 28.22 13.16
N ALA A 232 -16.83 27.12 12.73
CA ALA A 232 -16.36 26.28 11.63
C ALA A 232 -16.30 27.06 10.32
N GLU A 233 -17.33 27.84 9.99
CA GLU A 233 -17.35 28.72 8.79
C GLU A 233 -16.23 29.77 8.84
N ARG A 234 -16.01 30.41 10.01
CA ARG A 234 -14.91 31.36 10.18
C ARG A 234 -13.53 30.75 9.97
N MET A 235 -13.33 29.54 10.51
CA MET A 235 -12.08 28.80 10.30
C MET A 235 -11.92 28.37 8.85
N ALA A 236 -12.99 27.94 8.18
CA ALA A 236 -12.94 27.55 6.77
C ALA A 236 -12.58 28.74 5.86
N GLU A 237 -13.20 29.91 6.07
CA GLU A 237 -12.85 31.13 5.35
C GLU A 237 -11.38 31.52 5.57
N PHE A 238 -10.93 31.43 6.82
CA PHE A 238 -9.56 31.77 7.17
C PHE A 238 -8.57 30.77 6.59
N PHE A 239 -8.85 29.45 6.65
CA PHE A 239 -8.03 28.38 6.10
C PHE A 239 -7.74 28.58 4.60
N THR A 240 -8.73 28.99 3.83
CA THR A 240 -8.56 29.15 2.37
C THR A 240 -7.51 30.21 1.99
N LYS A 241 -7.08 31.08 2.92
CA LYS A 241 -5.97 32.02 2.73
C LYS A 241 -4.59 31.38 2.83
N PHE A 242 -4.53 30.20 3.45
CA PHE A 242 -3.30 29.43 3.71
C PHE A 242 -3.26 28.11 2.96
N ASP A 243 -4.30 27.79 2.20
CA ASP A 243 -4.33 26.58 1.40
C ASP A 243 -3.28 26.67 0.29
N CYS A 244 -2.19 25.94 0.46
CA CYS A 244 -1.05 25.95 -0.43
C CYS A 244 -0.78 24.58 -1.06
N LEU A 245 -0.54 24.61 -2.35
CA LEU A 245 0.13 23.57 -3.09
C LEU A 245 1.44 24.19 -3.61
N PRO A 246 2.56 23.47 -3.61
CA PRO A 246 2.76 22.04 -3.34
C PRO A 246 3.22 21.69 -1.91
N VAL A 247 3.43 22.65 -1.01
CA VAL A 247 4.26 22.44 0.19
C VAL A 247 3.49 21.91 1.40
N ASP A 248 2.17 22.12 1.45
CA ASP A 248 1.37 21.82 2.63
C ASP A 248 1.26 20.31 2.91
N HIS A 249 1.11 19.96 4.21
CA HIS A 249 0.87 18.59 4.65
C HIS A 249 -0.49 18.10 4.16
N SER A 250 -0.51 17.09 3.29
CA SER A 250 -1.72 16.70 2.56
C SER A 250 -2.83 16.18 3.46
N HIS A 251 -2.51 15.37 4.48
CA HIS A 251 -3.51 14.90 5.44
C HIS A 251 -4.17 16.06 6.21
N GLY A 252 -3.39 16.99 6.77
CA GLY A 252 -3.94 18.17 7.47
C GLY A 252 -4.79 19.05 6.57
N ASN A 253 -4.34 19.24 5.34
CA ASN A 253 -5.07 19.98 4.32
C ASN A 253 -6.40 19.29 3.97
N LEU A 254 -6.40 17.97 3.72
CA LEU A 254 -7.59 17.20 3.37
C LEU A 254 -8.60 17.09 4.51
N CYS A 255 -8.15 17.03 5.78
CA CYS A 255 -9.06 17.12 6.92
C CYS A 255 -9.87 18.42 6.92
N ALA A 256 -9.21 19.56 6.66
CA ALA A 256 -9.89 20.83 6.56
C ALA A 256 -10.86 20.89 5.36
N TRP A 257 -10.45 20.38 4.20
CA TRP A 257 -11.33 20.31 3.01
C TRP A 257 -12.54 19.41 3.19
N ARG A 258 -12.40 18.29 3.91
CA ARG A 258 -13.56 17.46 4.27
C ARG A 258 -14.52 18.20 5.17
N GLY A 259 -14.01 18.90 6.21
CA GLY A 259 -14.85 19.76 7.03
C GLY A 259 -15.57 20.86 6.22
N ILE A 260 -14.93 21.40 5.16
CA ILE A 260 -15.58 22.37 4.25
C ILE A 260 -16.72 21.69 3.44
N LEU A 261 -16.58 20.43 3.06
CA LEU A 261 -17.69 19.68 2.43
C LEU A 261 -18.82 19.38 3.43
N ASP A 262 -18.51 19.16 4.71
CA ASP A 262 -19.54 19.07 5.77
C ASP A 262 -20.31 20.40 5.89
N LEU A 263 -19.62 21.53 5.80
CA LEU A 263 -20.26 22.86 5.78
C LEU A 263 -21.16 23.03 4.55
N TYR A 264 -20.76 22.52 3.37
CA TYR A 264 -21.63 22.49 2.20
C TYR A 264 -22.91 21.67 2.49
N GLU A 265 -22.78 20.49 3.04
CA GLU A 265 -23.92 19.62 3.38
C GLU A 265 -24.87 20.27 4.37
N ILE A 266 -24.33 20.99 5.35
CA ILE A 266 -25.11 21.67 6.40
C ILE A 266 -25.82 22.93 5.89
N THR A 267 -25.10 23.75 5.09
CA THR A 267 -25.55 25.11 4.76
C THR A 267 -26.12 25.26 3.36
N GLY A 268 -25.80 24.31 2.46
CA GLY A 268 -26.11 24.41 1.03
C GLY A 268 -25.34 25.52 0.29
N LYS A 269 -24.37 26.19 0.90
CA LYS A 269 -23.59 27.24 0.26
C LYS A 269 -22.69 26.68 -0.84
N GLN A 270 -23.06 26.90 -2.09
CA GLN A 270 -22.40 26.36 -3.27
C GLN A 270 -20.90 26.68 -3.35
N GLU A 271 -20.47 27.81 -2.79
CA GLU A 271 -19.06 28.21 -2.78
C GLU A 271 -18.14 27.18 -2.12
N TYR A 272 -18.58 26.48 -1.08
CA TYR A 272 -17.80 25.43 -0.42
C TYR A 272 -17.55 24.25 -1.36
N LEU A 273 -18.58 23.79 -2.06
CA LEU A 273 -18.44 22.71 -3.03
C LEU A 273 -17.55 23.13 -4.22
N ASP A 274 -17.71 24.34 -4.73
CA ASP A 274 -16.95 24.80 -5.89
C ASP A 274 -15.45 24.96 -5.55
N ARG A 275 -15.13 25.46 -4.36
CA ARG A 275 -13.74 25.54 -3.86
C ARG A 275 -13.15 24.13 -3.67
N ALA A 276 -13.90 23.19 -3.09
CA ALA A 276 -13.44 21.80 -2.90
C ALA A 276 -13.18 21.11 -4.25
N LYS A 277 -14.05 21.29 -5.24
CA LYS A 277 -13.84 20.81 -6.61
C LYS A 277 -12.57 21.40 -7.23
N ALA A 278 -12.38 22.73 -7.08
CA ALA A 278 -11.20 23.42 -7.62
C ALA A 278 -9.90 22.88 -6.96
N LYS A 279 -9.91 22.61 -5.66
CA LYS A 279 -8.78 22.01 -4.96
C LYS A 279 -8.44 20.62 -5.50
N TRP A 280 -9.45 19.75 -5.65
CA TRP A 280 -9.25 18.42 -6.20
C TRP A 280 -8.71 18.47 -7.64
N ASP A 281 -9.28 19.34 -8.49
CA ASP A 281 -8.82 19.54 -9.85
C ASP A 281 -7.39 20.07 -9.93
N ALA A 282 -7.02 21.00 -9.03
CA ALA A 282 -5.65 21.52 -8.93
C ALA A 282 -4.65 20.42 -8.54
N ALA A 283 -5.02 19.53 -7.60
CA ALA A 283 -4.18 18.41 -7.20
C ALA A 283 -3.92 17.45 -8.37
N VAL A 284 -4.94 17.06 -9.09
CA VAL A 284 -4.81 16.16 -10.24
C VAL A 284 -4.04 16.81 -11.39
N LYS A 285 -4.41 18.02 -11.78
CA LYS A 285 -3.78 18.75 -12.90
C LYS A 285 -2.33 19.13 -12.58
N GLY A 286 -2.05 19.44 -11.33
CA GLY A 286 -0.70 19.74 -10.83
C GLY A 286 0.24 18.55 -10.82
N GLY A 287 -0.28 17.32 -10.92
CA GLY A 287 0.50 16.08 -10.83
C GLY A 287 0.85 15.69 -9.39
N PHE A 288 0.10 16.21 -8.40
CA PHE A 288 0.27 15.86 -6.98
C PHE A 288 -0.42 14.53 -6.64
N VAL A 289 -1.34 14.09 -7.49
CA VAL A 289 -1.90 12.73 -7.45
C VAL A 289 -1.02 11.84 -8.32
N TRP A 290 -0.55 10.74 -7.75
CA TRP A 290 0.37 9.84 -8.44
C TRP A 290 -0.37 8.82 -9.32
N PRO A 291 0.30 8.17 -10.27
CA PRO A 291 -0.33 7.14 -11.10
C PRO A 291 -0.99 6.02 -10.30
N LEU A 292 -0.55 5.79 -9.06
CA LEU A 292 -1.15 4.86 -8.07
C LEU A 292 -2.56 5.29 -7.60
N GLY A 293 -2.97 6.53 -7.87
CA GLY A 293 -4.29 7.07 -7.54
C GLY A 293 -4.36 7.90 -6.26
N GLY A 294 -3.29 7.95 -5.48
CA GLY A 294 -3.21 8.67 -4.21
C GLY A 294 -2.22 9.83 -4.22
N VAL A 295 -2.06 10.41 -3.05
CA VAL A 295 -1.17 11.56 -2.78
C VAL A 295 -0.08 11.14 -1.79
N GLY A 296 1.01 11.91 -1.72
CA GLY A 296 2.03 11.74 -0.69
C GLY A 296 1.68 12.40 0.63
N GLU A 297 2.56 12.30 1.63
CA GLU A 297 2.45 13.01 2.93
C GLU A 297 2.34 14.52 2.75
N HIS A 298 3.03 15.05 1.74
CA HIS A 298 2.94 16.44 1.30
C HIS A 298 2.51 16.52 -0.16
N TRP A 299 2.02 17.70 -0.58
CA TRP A 299 1.67 17.97 -1.97
C TRP A 299 2.92 18.13 -2.85
N TYR A 300 3.66 17.04 -3.06
CA TYR A 300 4.80 16.99 -3.98
C TYR A 300 4.46 16.17 -5.22
N VAL A 301 4.96 16.60 -6.36
CA VAL A 301 4.85 15.84 -7.63
C VAL A 301 5.62 14.53 -7.56
N CYS A 302 6.73 14.53 -6.84
CA CYS A 302 7.53 13.36 -6.52
C CYS A 302 8.00 13.46 -5.07
N PHE A 303 7.73 12.44 -4.30
CA PHE A 303 8.12 12.37 -2.91
C PHE A 303 8.45 10.93 -2.51
N SER A 304 9.39 10.76 -1.61
CA SER A 304 9.90 9.44 -1.21
C SER A 304 8.98 8.67 -0.25
N GLY A 305 7.81 9.19 0.07
CA GLY A 305 6.87 8.54 0.96
C GLY A 305 5.43 8.95 0.71
N ASP A 306 4.52 8.00 0.80
CA ASP A 306 3.10 8.27 0.97
C ASP A 306 2.76 8.25 2.47
N GLU A 307 1.50 8.46 2.79
CA GLU A 307 1.00 8.39 4.16
C GLU A 307 -0.39 7.79 4.16
N GLY A 308 -0.61 6.70 4.92
CA GLY A 308 -1.92 6.07 5.01
C GLY A 308 -3.05 6.99 5.49
N CYS A 309 -2.73 8.06 6.25
CA CYS A 309 -3.70 9.09 6.61
C CYS A 309 -4.11 9.91 5.39
N SER A 310 -3.14 10.37 4.60
CA SER A 310 -3.37 11.17 3.39
C SER A 310 -4.19 10.39 2.35
N GLU A 311 -3.88 9.11 2.19
CA GLU A 311 -4.64 8.22 1.30
C GLU A 311 -6.09 8.05 1.74
N SER A 312 -6.32 7.84 3.04
CA SER A 312 -7.66 7.70 3.62
C SER A 312 -8.49 8.97 3.41
N ASP A 313 -7.89 10.14 3.63
CA ASP A 313 -8.61 11.40 3.46
C ASP A 313 -8.80 11.76 1.98
N TRP A 314 -7.87 11.44 1.10
CA TRP A 314 -8.04 11.61 -0.34
C TRP A 314 -9.15 10.71 -0.89
N LEU A 315 -9.25 9.47 -0.37
CA LEU A 315 -10.37 8.57 -0.65
C LEU A 315 -11.69 9.21 -0.22
N ARG A 316 -11.82 9.60 1.04
CA ARG A 316 -13.04 10.19 1.61
C ARG A 316 -13.43 11.48 0.89
N PHE A 317 -12.48 12.36 0.62
CA PHE A 317 -12.69 13.61 -0.11
C PHE A 317 -13.21 13.35 -1.54
N SER A 318 -12.68 12.36 -2.24
CA SER A 318 -13.14 11.98 -3.57
C SER A 318 -14.55 11.36 -3.54
N LEU A 319 -14.84 10.52 -2.53
CA LEU A 319 -16.16 9.91 -2.34
C LEU A 319 -17.23 10.98 -2.06
N ASP A 320 -16.94 11.98 -1.21
CA ASP A 320 -17.86 13.08 -0.91
C ASP A 320 -18.09 13.99 -2.11
N LEU A 321 -17.04 14.32 -2.86
CA LEU A 321 -17.20 15.08 -4.12
C LEU A 321 -18.09 14.34 -5.12
N TRP A 322 -17.96 13.01 -5.24
CA TRP A 322 -18.87 12.22 -6.03
C TRP A 322 -20.31 12.32 -5.48
N ARG A 323 -20.50 12.12 -4.17
CA ARG A 323 -21.82 12.18 -3.53
C ARG A 323 -22.57 13.45 -3.86
N PHE A 324 -21.89 14.59 -3.86
CA PHE A 324 -22.49 15.90 -4.11
C PHE A 324 -22.60 16.27 -5.60
N THR A 325 -21.85 15.64 -6.50
CA THR A 325 -21.79 16.05 -7.92
C THR A 325 -22.23 14.97 -8.91
N GLY A 326 -22.18 13.69 -8.52
CA GLY A 326 -22.42 12.56 -9.40
C GLY A 326 -21.33 12.30 -10.45
N GLN A 327 -20.25 13.08 -10.44
CA GLN A 327 -19.20 12.93 -11.43
C GLN A 327 -18.35 11.69 -11.14
N THR A 328 -18.43 10.68 -12.02
CA THR A 328 -17.76 9.37 -11.85
C THR A 328 -16.24 9.46 -11.81
N ARG A 329 -15.63 10.54 -12.33
CA ARG A 329 -14.18 10.75 -12.30
C ARG A 329 -13.58 10.72 -10.88
N TYR A 330 -14.34 11.11 -9.88
CA TYR A 330 -13.93 11.03 -8.48
C TYR A 330 -13.84 9.58 -8.00
N LEU A 331 -14.80 8.75 -8.43
CA LEU A 331 -14.79 7.31 -8.14
C LEU A 331 -13.70 6.57 -8.92
N ASP A 332 -13.35 7.02 -10.13
CA ASP A 332 -12.29 6.41 -10.93
C ASP A 332 -10.93 6.56 -10.21
N ILE A 333 -10.65 7.73 -9.63
CA ILE A 333 -9.47 7.97 -8.81
C ILE A 333 -9.54 7.18 -7.50
N ALA A 334 -10.70 7.16 -6.82
CA ALA A 334 -10.88 6.38 -5.60
C ALA A 334 -10.65 4.87 -5.83
N GLU A 335 -11.17 4.32 -6.93
CA GLU A 335 -10.97 2.92 -7.30
C GLU A 335 -9.49 2.62 -7.59
N ARG A 336 -8.81 3.50 -8.33
CA ARG A 336 -7.37 3.39 -8.60
C ARG A 336 -6.56 3.42 -7.32
N LEU A 337 -6.83 4.35 -6.42
CA LEU A 337 -6.20 4.43 -5.10
C LEU A 337 -6.36 3.12 -4.33
N LEU A 338 -7.59 2.61 -4.21
CA LEU A 338 -7.91 1.40 -3.46
C LEU A 338 -7.19 0.16 -3.99
N GLN A 339 -7.06 0.03 -5.32
CA GLN A 339 -6.44 -1.13 -5.94
C GLN A 339 -4.90 -1.09 -5.95
N ASN A 340 -4.32 0.09 -5.78
CA ASN A 340 -2.87 0.26 -5.88
C ASN A 340 -2.27 0.81 -4.59
N GLN A 341 -2.22 2.12 -4.40
CA GLN A 341 -1.49 2.75 -3.29
C GLN A 341 -2.03 2.31 -1.93
N TYR A 342 -3.32 2.35 -1.73
CA TYR A 342 -3.97 1.94 -0.48
C TYR A 342 -3.71 0.47 -0.14
N ALA A 343 -3.79 -0.41 -1.15
CA ALA A 343 -3.51 -1.82 -0.98
C ALA A 343 -2.04 -2.10 -0.64
N THR A 344 -1.11 -1.28 -1.15
CA THR A 344 0.33 -1.41 -0.89
C THR A 344 0.76 -0.83 0.46
N ASN A 345 -0.02 0.09 1.04
CA ASN A 345 0.30 0.74 2.30
C ASN A 345 -0.03 -0.13 3.53
N GLN A 346 -0.86 -1.17 3.39
CA GLN A 346 -1.18 -2.04 4.53
C GLN A 346 -0.06 -3.03 4.84
N CYS A 347 0.43 -2.98 6.06
CA CYS A 347 1.38 -3.94 6.61
C CYS A 347 0.72 -5.32 6.86
N PRO A 348 1.47 -6.46 6.86
CA PRO A 348 0.92 -7.81 7.12
C PRO A 348 0.30 -7.96 8.49
N ASN A 349 0.75 -7.21 9.50
CA ASN A 349 0.14 -7.20 10.82
C ASN A 349 -1.23 -6.48 10.84
N GLY A 350 -1.65 -5.89 9.73
CA GLY A 350 -2.88 -5.15 9.55
C GLY A 350 -2.76 -3.64 9.77
N GLY A 351 -1.63 -3.14 10.27
CA GLY A 351 -1.37 -1.71 10.42
C GLY A 351 -1.20 -1.02 9.07
N TYR A 352 -1.22 0.29 9.08
CA TYR A 352 -0.93 1.17 7.95
C TYR A 352 0.19 2.12 8.33
N GLY A 353 0.84 2.69 7.35
CA GLY A 353 1.93 3.59 7.63
C GLY A 353 2.39 4.41 6.44
N MET A 354 3.68 4.37 6.18
CA MET A 354 4.31 5.07 5.08
C MET A 354 4.93 4.06 4.12
N ALA A 355 4.43 3.99 2.90
CA ALA A 355 5.11 3.28 1.83
C ALA A 355 6.19 4.18 1.23
N HIS A 356 7.41 3.68 1.19
CA HIS A 356 8.51 4.39 0.54
C HIS A 356 8.45 4.17 -0.96
N ILE A 357 8.06 5.21 -1.67
CA ILE A 357 7.94 5.21 -3.12
C ILE A 357 9.08 6.06 -3.67
N ASP A 358 10.03 5.41 -4.35
CA ASP A 358 11.08 6.11 -5.06
C ASP A 358 10.50 6.71 -6.34
N CYS A 359 10.30 8.01 -6.34
CA CYS A 359 9.81 8.73 -7.49
C CYS A 359 10.51 10.09 -7.58
N GLU A 360 11.79 10.08 -7.90
CA GLU A 360 12.54 11.31 -8.10
C GLU A 360 11.98 12.13 -9.27
N ALA A 361 11.87 13.45 -9.08
CA ALA A 361 11.37 14.38 -10.11
C ALA A 361 12.22 14.37 -11.39
N ALA A 362 13.49 14.04 -11.26
CA ALA A 362 14.46 13.91 -12.35
C ALA A 362 15.03 12.49 -12.46
N GLY A 363 14.63 11.59 -11.58
CA GLY A 363 15.19 10.25 -11.48
C GLY A 363 14.47 9.21 -12.30
N PRO A 364 15.11 8.08 -12.53
CA PRO A 364 14.69 7.13 -13.54
C PRO A 364 13.65 6.11 -13.06
N VAL A 365 13.28 6.06 -11.76
CA VAL A 365 12.49 4.93 -11.25
C VAL A 365 11.35 5.41 -10.37
N ALA A 366 10.11 5.04 -10.71
CA ALA A 366 9.00 5.04 -9.79
C ALA A 366 8.75 3.59 -9.32
N ALA A 367 9.06 3.30 -8.08
CA ALA A 367 9.01 1.96 -7.53
C ALA A 367 8.61 1.99 -6.05
N ILE A 368 7.86 0.98 -5.61
CA ILE A 368 7.59 0.76 -4.19
C ILE A 368 8.79 0.04 -3.57
N GLU A 369 9.36 0.60 -2.52
CA GLU A 369 10.52 0.05 -1.83
C GLU A 369 10.15 -0.73 -0.56
N LYS A 370 9.43 -0.12 0.35
CA LYS A 370 9.02 -0.72 1.64
C LYS A 370 7.80 0.00 2.21
N VAL A 371 7.17 -0.62 3.20
CA VAL A 371 6.12 0.01 4.00
C VAL A 371 6.50 -0.09 5.47
N ASP A 372 6.50 1.04 6.18
CA ASP A 372 6.72 1.11 7.62
C ASP A 372 5.39 1.41 8.33
N GLU A 373 5.02 0.62 9.34
CA GLU A 373 3.81 0.89 10.12
C GLU A 373 3.95 2.16 10.96
N TRP A 374 2.89 2.99 10.97
CA TRP A 374 2.78 4.16 11.83
C TRP A 374 1.62 4.00 12.81
N PRO A 375 1.88 3.43 14.00
CA PRO A 375 0.84 2.98 14.91
C PRO A 375 0.08 4.12 15.61
N PHE A 376 0.56 5.34 15.57
CA PHE A 376 -0.03 6.51 16.24
C PHE A 376 -0.95 7.34 15.34
N CYS A 377 -0.98 7.10 14.02
CA CYS A 377 -1.86 7.82 13.09
C CYS A 377 -2.41 6.92 11.99
N CYS A 378 -1.57 6.44 11.06
CA CYS A 378 -1.99 5.73 9.85
C CYS A 378 -2.73 4.41 10.15
N SER A 379 -2.32 3.68 11.19
CA SER A 379 -3.00 2.44 11.61
C SER A 379 -4.44 2.65 12.10
N PHE A 380 -4.83 3.89 12.40
CA PHE A 380 -6.23 4.26 12.65
C PHE A 380 -6.94 4.70 11.36
N HIS A 381 -6.29 5.59 10.58
CA HIS A 381 -6.91 6.19 9.39
C HIS A 381 -7.09 5.21 8.23
N GLY A 382 -6.16 4.28 8.02
CA GLY A 382 -6.28 3.28 6.97
C GLY A 382 -7.59 2.48 7.08
N PRO A 383 -7.87 1.75 8.18
CA PRO A 383 -9.14 1.06 8.35
C PRO A 383 -10.34 2.00 8.35
N LEU A 384 -10.19 3.25 8.81
CA LEU A 384 -11.26 4.25 8.83
C LEU A 384 -11.74 4.59 7.42
N GLY A 385 -10.83 4.81 6.47
CA GLY A 385 -11.18 5.05 5.07
C GLY A 385 -11.98 3.90 4.46
N LEU A 386 -11.59 2.65 4.74
CA LEU A 386 -12.33 1.46 4.30
C LEU A 386 -13.69 1.32 4.99
N HIS A 387 -13.81 1.75 6.25
CA HIS A 387 -15.11 1.80 6.94
C HIS A 387 -16.06 2.78 6.25
N PHE A 388 -15.61 3.99 5.95
CA PHE A 388 -16.44 4.98 5.24
C PHE A 388 -16.78 4.54 3.82
N LEU A 389 -15.85 3.92 3.08
CA LEU A 389 -16.09 3.37 1.75
C LEU A 389 -17.34 2.47 1.73
N LYS A 390 -17.60 1.72 2.80
CA LYS A 390 -18.77 0.82 2.88
C LYS A 390 -20.07 1.53 2.58
N GLY A 391 -20.25 2.77 3.05
CA GLY A 391 -21.44 3.57 2.78
C GLY A 391 -21.62 3.96 1.31
N TYR A 392 -20.55 3.94 0.53
CA TYR A 392 -20.51 4.37 -0.87
C TYR A 392 -20.55 3.21 -1.88
N LEU A 393 -20.42 1.96 -1.44
CA LEU A 393 -20.42 0.78 -2.33
C LEU A 393 -21.73 0.68 -3.13
N ALA A 394 -22.84 0.80 -2.41
CA ALA A 394 -24.15 1.00 -3.00
C ALA A 394 -24.91 2.09 -2.23
N THR A 395 -25.62 2.94 -2.95
CA THR A 395 -26.30 4.09 -2.38
C THR A 395 -27.71 4.21 -2.96
N GLY A 396 -28.56 4.99 -2.31
CA GLY A 396 -29.89 5.25 -2.78
C GLY A 396 -30.08 6.68 -3.27
N SER A 397 -31.05 6.86 -4.15
CA SER A 397 -31.51 8.17 -4.59
C SER A 397 -32.99 8.07 -4.98
N GLU A 398 -33.62 9.21 -5.31
CA GLU A 398 -34.97 9.23 -5.91
C GLU A 398 -34.98 8.54 -7.28
N ARG A 399 -33.85 8.44 -7.96
CA ARG A 399 -33.74 7.79 -9.28
C ARG A 399 -33.55 6.28 -9.19
N GLY A 400 -33.30 5.71 -8.01
CA GLY A 400 -33.09 4.29 -7.78
C GLY A 400 -31.85 3.97 -6.99
N VAL A 401 -31.47 2.71 -7.02
CA VAL A 401 -30.26 2.16 -6.38
C VAL A 401 -29.06 2.40 -7.27
N ILE A 402 -27.96 2.89 -6.70
CA ILE A 402 -26.71 3.16 -7.40
C ILE A 402 -25.65 2.21 -6.89
N VAL A 403 -25.03 1.41 -7.75
CA VAL A 403 -23.88 0.55 -7.47
C VAL A 403 -22.63 1.21 -8.04
N ASN A 404 -21.68 1.55 -7.16
CA ASN A 404 -20.51 2.35 -7.51
C ASN A 404 -19.25 1.55 -7.78
N PHE A 405 -19.10 0.37 -7.17
CA PHE A 405 -17.88 -0.44 -7.24
C PHE A 405 -18.19 -1.92 -7.44
N ALA A 406 -17.33 -2.59 -8.19
CA ALA A 406 -17.38 -4.03 -8.42
C ALA A 406 -16.63 -4.82 -7.34
N TYR A 407 -16.95 -4.60 -6.06
CA TYR A 407 -16.39 -5.34 -4.93
C TYR A 407 -17.40 -6.35 -4.37
N ASP A 408 -16.93 -7.29 -3.54
CA ASP A 408 -17.80 -8.24 -2.88
C ASP A 408 -18.44 -7.59 -1.65
N PHE A 409 -19.75 -7.34 -1.69
CA PHE A 409 -20.45 -6.73 -0.56
C PHE A 409 -21.95 -7.05 -0.51
N LYS A 410 -22.55 -6.82 0.68
CA LYS A 410 -24.00 -6.73 0.89
C LYS A 410 -24.33 -5.44 1.61
N ALA A 411 -25.31 -4.70 1.10
CA ALA A 411 -25.70 -3.40 1.63
C ALA A 411 -27.22 -3.23 1.65
N PRO A 412 -27.83 -2.82 2.78
CA PRO A 412 -29.19 -2.31 2.80
C PRO A 412 -29.20 -0.90 2.22
N VAL A 413 -30.09 -0.64 1.27
CA VAL A 413 -30.19 0.64 0.57
C VAL A 413 -31.64 1.09 0.51
N LYS A 414 -31.89 2.34 0.87
CA LYS A 414 -33.21 2.97 0.70
C LYS A 414 -33.19 3.85 -0.53
N ALA A 415 -34.00 3.54 -1.53
CA ALA A 415 -34.03 4.26 -2.81
C ALA A 415 -35.45 4.35 -3.36
N ALA A 416 -35.86 5.51 -3.87
CA ALA A 416 -37.18 5.77 -4.46
C ALA A 416 -38.34 5.29 -3.54
N GLY A 417 -38.20 5.52 -2.22
CA GLY A 417 -39.21 5.14 -1.24
C GLY A 417 -39.32 3.64 -0.92
N GLN A 418 -38.41 2.82 -1.44
CA GLN A 418 -38.37 1.37 -1.24
C GLN A 418 -37.08 0.94 -0.54
N ASP A 419 -37.16 -0.05 0.35
CA ASP A 419 -36.01 -0.68 1.01
C ASP A 419 -35.51 -1.87 0.19
N TRP A 420 -34.20 -1.85 -0.12
CA TRP A 420 -33.52 -2.84 -0.94
C TRP A 420 -32.37 -3.51 -0.18
N LEU A 421 -32.11 -4.77 -0.50
CA LEU A 421 -30.86 -5.43 -0.19
C LEU A 421 -30.06 -5.60 -1.49
N VAL A 422 -28.90 -4.98 -1.57
CA VAL A 422 -27.98 -5.08 -2.69
C VAL A 422 -26.89 -6.06 -2.35
N SER A 423 -26.68 -7.08 -3.17
CA SER A 423 -25.55 -7.99 -3.04
C SER A 423 -24.74 -7.92 -4.34
N VAL A 424 -23.46 -7.67 -4.24
CA VAL A 424 -22.53 -7.66 -5.39
C VAL A 424 -21.46 -8.72 -5.15
N CYS A 425 -21.21 -9.51 -6.18
CA CYS A 425 -20.14 -10.48 -6.22
C CYS A 425 -19.22 -10.18 -7.39
N ASN A 426 -17.98 -9.86 -7.10
CA ASN A 426 -16.96 -9.63 -8.11
C ASN A 426 -16.47 -10.98 -8.66
N LYS A 427 -16.65 -11.17 -9.97
CA LYS A 427 -16.17 -12.36 -10.72
C LYS A 427 -15.00 -12.03 -11.64
N SER A 428 -14.41 -10.88 -11.44
CA SER A 428 -13.36 -10.34 -12.28
C SER A 428 -12.00 -10.96 -11.99
N GLY A 429 -11.22 -11.12 -13.04
CA GLY A 429 -9.77 -11.19 -12.95
C GLY A 429 -9.21 -10.12 -13.88
N PHE A 430 -8.50 -9.16 -13.36
CA PHE A 430 -7.85 -8.10 -14.15
C PHE A 430 -6.52 -8.55 -14.77
N ILE A 431 -6.26 -9.82 -14.83
CA ILE A 431 -5.04 -10.34 -15.43
C ILE A 431 -5.19 -10.20 -16.95
N ASP A 432 -4.23 -9.54 -17.58
CA ASP A 432 -4.07 -9.36 -19.03
C ASP A 432 -5.10 -8.43 -19.75
N GLY A 433 -5.80 -7.58 -19.01
CA GLY A 433 -6.77 -6.64 -19.61
C GLY A 433 -8.05 -7.30 -20.13
N ARG A 434 -8.41 -8.46 -19.57
CA ARG A 434 -9.67 -9.13 -19.90
C ARG A 434 -10.86 -8.50 -19.17
N ASN A 435 -12.08 -8.88 -19.58
CA ASN A 435 -13.32 -8.30 -19.10
C ASN A 435 -13.49 -8.42 -17.58
N SER A 436 -13.82 -7.31 -16.94
CA SER A 436 -14.32 -7.31 -15.57
C SER A 436 -15.76 -7.78 -15.53
N LYS A 437 -16.10 -8.64 -14.58
CA LYS A 437 -17.46 -9.19 -14.44
C LYS A 437 -17.92 -9.08 -13.01
N MET A 438 -19.13 -8.54 -12.81
CA MET A 438 -19.81 -8.56 -11.52
C MET A 438 -21.21 -9.11 -11.64
N GLU A 439 -21.67 -9.83 -10.61
CA GLU A 439 -23.04 -10.25 -10.42
C GLU A 439 -23.69 -9.36 -9.36
N ILE A 440 -24.83 -8.79 -9.69
CA ILE A 440 -25.60 -7.90 -8.80
C ILE A 440 -26.95 -8.56 -8.53
N GLU A 441 -27.30 -8.75 -7.28
CA GLU A 441 -28.64 -9.09 -6.83
C GLU A 441 -29.24 -7.86 -6.16
N LEU A 442 -30.41 -7.44 -6.64
CA LEU A 442 -31.22 -6.37 -6.06
C LEU A 442 -32.54 -6.96 -5.55
N ALA A 443 -32.65 -7.16 -4.26
CA ALA A 443 -33.83 -7.76 -3.65
C ALA A 443 -34.65 -6.72 -2.85
N PRO A 444 -35.96 -6.58 -3.06
CA PRO A 444 -36.80 -5.79 -2.17
C PRO A 444 -36.85 -6.46 -0.79
N ARG A 445 -36.84 -5.68 0.31
CA ARG A 445 -36.85 -6.25 1.69
C ARG A 445 -38.21 -6.57 2.21
N ASP A 446 -39.21 -5.80 1.81
CA ASP A 446 -40.58 -5.85 2.42
C ASP A 446 -41.59 -6.44 1.46
N LYS A 447 -41.22 -6.86 0.28
CA LYS A 447 -42.12 -7.40 -0.75
C LYS A 447 -41.46 -8.56 -1.49
N ALA A 448 -42.26 -9.44 -2.06
CA ALA A 448 -41.75 -10.54 -2.90
C ALA A 448 -41.10 -10.02 -4.21
N THR A 449 -41.72 -8.99 -4.81
CA THR A 449 -41.21 -8.30 -6.02
C THR A 449 -41.42 -6.79 -5.88
N ALA A 450 -40.55 -6.01 -6.54
CA ALA A 450 -40.73 -4.57 -6.65
C ALA A 450 -40.12 -4.07 -7.97
N ARG A 451 -40.84 -3.16 -8.64
CA ARG A 451 -40.27 -2.40 -9.75
C ARG A 451 -39.29 -1.36 -9.25
N GLY A 452 -38.11 -1.33 -9.86
CA GLY A 452 -37.03 -0.42 -9.47
C GLY A 452 -36.10 -0.07 -10.61
N THR A 453 -35.22 0.90 -10.35
CA THR A 453 -34.12 1.28 -11.24
C THR A 453 -32.80 0.96 -10.54
N LEU A 454 -31.95 0.20 -11.21
CA LEU A 454 -30.57 -0.05 -10.84
C LEU A 454 -29.66 0.77 -11.75
N LEU A 455 -28.85 1.63 -11.14
CA LEU A 455 -27.82 2.42 -11.79
C LEU A 455 -26.45 1.80 -11.47
N VAL A 456 -25.70 1.38 -12.48
CA VAL A 456 -24.38 0.78 -12.28
C VAL A 456 -23.34 1.69 -12.90
N ARG A 457 -22.36 2.12 -12.10
CA ARG A 457 -21.28 2.98 -12.59
C ARG A 457 -20.55 2.33 -13.76
N MET A 458 -20.40 3.08 -14.84
CA MET A 458 -19.52 2.79 -15.95
C MET A 458 -18.15 3.40 -15.65
N PRO A 459 -17.12 2.62 -15.27
CA PRO A 459 -15.82 3.18 -14.95
C PRO A 459 -15.15 3.85 -16.14
N GLY A 460 -14.37 4.92 -15.89
CA GLY A 460 -13.70 5.68 -16.97
C GLY A 460 -12.63 4.87 -17.72
N TRP A 461 -12.17 3.76 -17.16
CA TRP A 461 -11.25 2.82 -17.81
C TRP A 461 -11.96 1.80 -18.73
N ALA A 462 -13.28 1.63 -18.61
CA ALA A 462 -14.03 0.68 -19.44
C ALA A 462 -14.33 1.28 -20.83
N SER A 463 -14.07 0.49 -21.87
CA SER A 463 -14.36 0.87 -23.26
C SER A 463 -15.79 0.52 -23.71
N GLY A 464 -16.48 -0.31 -22.93
CA GLY A 464 -17.86 -0.73 -23.15
C GLY A 464 -18.36 -1.63 -22.03
N ALA A 465 -19.64 -1.94 -22.05
CA ALA A 465 -20.25 -2.87 -21.10
C ALA A 465 -21.28 -3.76 -21.82
N LYS A 466 -21.40 -4.99 -21.30
CA LYS A 466 -22.48 -5.92 -21.64
C LYS A 466 -23.26 -6.20 -20.37
N VAL A 467 -24.59 -6.08 -20.46
CA VAL A 467 -25.50 -6.41 -19.37
C VAL A 467 -26.25 -7.68 -19.72
N ILE A 468 -26.31 -8.63 -18.81
CA ILE A 468 -27.00 -9.92 -18.98
C ILE A 468 -27.94 -10.07 -17.79
N ASP A 469 -29.18 -10.43 -18.05
CA ASP A 469 -30.14 -10.69 -16.99
C ASP A 469 -30.04 -12.12 -16.41
N GLY A 470 -30.92 -12.43 -15.43
CA GLY A 470 -30.95 -13.74 -14.77
C GLY A 470 -31.36 -14.91 -15.67
N SER A 471 -31.93 -14.66 -16.87
CA SER A 471 -32.24 -15.67 -17.88
C SER A 471 -31.03 -15.98 -18.79
N GLY A 472 -29.97 -15.16 -18.73
CA GLY A 472 -28.82 -15.24 -19.61
C GLY A 472 -28.94 -14.41 -20.89
N GLU A 473 -30.02 -13.63 -21.03
CA GLU A 473 -30.24 -12.76 -22.18
C GLU A 473 -29.55 -11.41 -22.05
N ALA A 474 -29.03 -10.89 -23.14
CA ALA A 474 -28.43 -9.56 -23.18
C ALA A 474 -29.54 -8.50 -23.10
N VAL A 475 -29.34 -7.58 -22.15
CA VAL A 475 -30.27 -6.47 -21.92
C VAL A 475 -29.65 -5.16 -22.40
N THR A 476 -30.43 -4.35 -23.11
CA THR A 476 -29.99 -3.01 -23.46
C THR A 476 -30.05 -2.11 -22.23
N ALA A 477 -28.89 -1.59 -21.82
CA ALA A 477 -28.75 -0.67 -20.70
C ALA A 477 -28.10 0.63 -21.22
N PRO A 478 -28.87 1.70 -21.41
CA PRO A 478 -28.32 2.96 -21.89
C PRO A 478 -27.38 3.56 -20.83
N VAL A 479 -26.33 4.20 -21.31
CA VAL A 479 -25.37 4.93 -20.43
C VAL A 479 -25.81 6.40 -20.39
N ALA A 480 -26.10 6.89 -19.20
CA ALA A 480 -26.40 8.29 -18.96
C ALA A 480 -25.63 8.79 -17.71
N GLY A 481 -24.92 9.91 -17.86
CA GLY A 481 -24.14 10.50 -16.77
C GLY A 481 -23.10 9.58 -16.17
N GLY A 482 -22.56 8.63 -16.94
CA GLY A 482 -21.58 7.66 -16.46
C GLY A 482 -22.16 6.42 -15.76
N TYR A 483 -23.47 6.17 -15.93
CA TYR A 483 -24.15 5.02 -15.33
C TYR A 483 -24.94 4.23 -16.39
N LEU A 484 -24.84 2.90 -16.31
CA LEU A 484 -25.75 1.97 -16.97
C LEU A 484 -27.08 2.00 -16.22
N ARG A 485 -28.19 2.20 -16.93
CA ARG A 485 -29.53 2.23 -16.33
C ARG A 485 -30.28 0.94 -16.67
N ILE A 486 -30.71 0.23 -15.63
CA ILE A 486 -31.48 -1.03 -15.75
C ILE A 486 -32.78 -0.85 -14.98
N GLU A 487 -33.90 -0.90 -15.69
CA GLU A 487 -35.23 -0.67 -15.11
C GLU A 487 -36.13 -1.88 -15.35
N ARG A 488 -36.52 -2.54 -14.28
CA ARG A 488 -37.37 -3.73 -14.31
C ARG A 488 -38.04 -4.03 -12.97
N GLU A 489 -38.84 -5.07 -12.94
CA GLU A 489 -39.23 -5.72 -11.69
C GLU A 489 -38.11 -6.61 -11.19
N PHE A 490 -37.79 -6.51 -9.89
CA PHE A 490 -36.77 -7.28 -9.19
C PHE A 490 -37.40 -8.14 -8.12
N LYS A 491 -36.87 -9.35 -7.89
CA LYS A 491 -37.19 -10.26 -6.80
C LYS A 491 -35.90 -10.86 -6.21
N ALA A 492 -35.98 -11.39 -5.00
CA ALA A 492 -34.85 -12.09 -4.39
C ALA A 492 -34.38 -13.25 -5.28
N GLY A 493 -33.06 -13.40 -5.41
CA GLY A 493 -32.42 -14.39 -6.26
C GLY A 493 -32.22 -13.96 -7.72
N ASP A 494 -32.87 -12.86 -8.18
CA ASP A 494 -32.66 -12.35 -9.52
C ASP A 494 -31.27 -11.69 -9.63
N LYS A 495 -30.49 -12.14 -10.60
CA LYS A 495 -29.16 -11.59 -10.86
C LYS A 495 -29.13 -10.72 -12.11
N VAL A 496 -28.38 -9.66 -12.04
CA VAL A 496 -27.92 -8.86 -13.19
C VAL A 496 -26.41 -9.03 -13.27
N ILE A 497 -25.92 -9.44 -14.44
CA ILE A 497 -24.51 -9.59 -14.70
C ILE A 497 -24.07 -8.40 -15.54
N VAL A 498 -23.01 -7.70 -15.09
CA VAL A 498 -22.38 -6.63 -15.85
C VAL A 498 -20.95 -7.03 -16.18
N GLU A 499 -20.62 -7.02 -17.46
CA GLU A 499 -19.28 -7.30 -17.97
C GLU A 499 -18.74 -6.04 -18.63
N PHE A 500 -17.67 -5.47 -18.06
CA PHE A 500 -16.98 -4.33 -18.65
C PHE A 500 -15.91 -4.80 -19.62
N GLN A 501 -15.87 -4.15 -20.79
CA GLN A 501 -14.76 -4.34 -21.71
C GLN A 501 -13.63 -3.37 -21.34
N ASN A 502 -12.43 -3.90 -21.21
CA ASN A 502 -11.24 -3.11 -20.97
C ASN A 502 -10.07 -3.67 -21.78
N GLY A 503 -9.00 -2.87 -21.86
CA GLY A 503 -7.76 -3.25 -22.45
C GLY A 503 -6.61 -2.72 -21.57
N LEU A 504 -5.38 -3.01 -21.97
CA LEU A 504 -4.22 -2.34 -21.38
C LEU A 504 -4.20 -0.88 -21.86
N ALA A 505 -3.93 0.04 -20.93
CA ALA A 505 -3.82 1.46 -21.21
C ALA A 505 -2.45 1.98 -20.78
N LEU A 506 -1.96 3.03 -21.47
CA LEU A 506 -0.74 3.74 -21.12
C LEU A 506 -1.11 5.12 -20.58
N GLU A 507 -0.56 5.46 -19.43
CA GLU A 507 -0.74 6.78 -18.83
C GLU A 507 0.60 7.37 -18.38
N GLY A 508 0.81 8.65 -18.68
CA GLY A 508 1.89 9.43 -18.11
C GLY A 508 1.61 9.85 -16.66
N ARG A 509 2.60 10.45 -16.00
CA ARG A 509 2.55 10.84 -14.56
C ARG A 509 1.36 11.72 -14.18
N ARG A 510 0.80 12.49 -15.11
CA ARG A 510 -0.35 13.39 -14.88
C ARG A 510 -1.65 12.86 -15.49
N PHE A 511 -1.81 11.54 -15.53
CA PHE A 511 -2.98 10.87 -16.10
C PHE A 511 -3.25 11.19 -17.58
N GLN A 512 -2.21 11.58 -18.32
CA GLN A 512 -2.35 11.76 -19.76
C GLN A 512 -2.40 10.40 -20.45
N LYS A 513 -3.49 10.12 -21.16
CA LYS A 513 -3.57 8.93 -22.01
C LYS A 513 -2.52 9.02 -23.11
N MET A 514 -1.64 8.03 -23.18
CA MET A 514 -0.62 7.93 -24.20
C MET A 514 -1.14 7.05 -25.34
N GLN A 515 -0.97 7.53 -26.57
CA GLN A 515 -1.37 6.79 -27.77
C GLN A 515 -0.15 6.25 -28.51
N VAL A 516 -0.28 5.05 -29.06
CA VAL A 516 0.72 4.42 -29.91
C VAL A 516 0.10 4.12 -31.28
N THR A 517 0.89 4.32 -32.31
CA THR A 517 0.40 4.19 -33.69
C THR A 517 0.58 2.75 -34.19
N ALA A 518 -0.49 2.14 -34.68
CA ALA A 518 -0.47 0.80 -35.24
C ALA A 518 0.46 0.73 -36.46
N GLY A 519 1.16 -0.39 -36.61
CA GLY A 519 2.01 -0.66 -37.76
C GLY A 519 3.42 -0.05 -37.71
N GLN A 520 3.76 0.71 -36.68
CA GLN A 520 5.07 1.33 -36.51
C GLN A 520 5.68 1.02 -35.14
N VAL A 521 7.01 0.98 -35.06
CA VAL A 521 7.72 0.94 -33.78
C VAL A 521 7.56 2.28 -33.07
N SER A 522 6.92 2.25 -31.93
CA SER A 522 6.72 3.44 -31.09
C SER A 522 7.60 3.38 -29.84
N ARG A 523 8.13 4.53 -29.44
CA ARG A 523 8.96 4.68 -28.23
C ARG A 523 8.26 5.63 -27.28
N VAL A 524 7.84 5.12 -26.14
CA VAL A 524 7.07 5.87 -25.14
C VAL A 524 7.87 5.90 -23.85
N LYS A 525 8.07 7.10 -23.30
CA LYS A 525 8.86 7.29 -22.07
C LYS A 525 7.95 7.64 -20.91
N ASP A 526 8.37 7.23 -19.71
CA ASP A 526 7.77 7.60 -18.43
C ASP A 526 6.26 7.29 -18.35
N VAL A 527 5.91 6.03 -18.58
CA VAL A 527 4.51 5.59 -18.61
C VAL A 527 4.24 4.48 -17.60
N ALA A 528 3.04 4.53 -17.02
CA ALA A 528 2.42 3.42 -16.32
C ALA A 528 1.62 2.58 -17.31
N VAL A 529 1.59 1.27 -17.08
CA VAL A 529 0.72 0.33 -17.80
C VAL A 529 -0.40 -0.08 -16.86
N LEU A 530 -1.64 0.08 -17.31
CA LEU A 530 -2.83 -0.24 -16.54
C LEU A 530 -3.62 -1.37 -17.15
N ALA A 531 -4.19 -2.21 -16.29
CA ALA A 531 -5.20 -3.21 -16.61
C ALA A 531 -6.49 -2.83 -15.86
N GLY A 532 -7.39 -2.09 -16.50
CA GLY A 532 -8.50 -1.45 -15.80
C GLY A 532 -8.00 -0.39 -14.80
N PRO A 533 -8.40 -0.44 -13.52
CA PRO A 533 -7.91 0.50 -12.49
C PRO A 533 -6.56 0.10 -11.91
N GLU A 534 -6.09 -1.12 -12.14
CA GLU A 534 -4.89 -1.67 -11.53
C GLU A 534 -3.64 -1.35 -12.35
N LEU A 535 -2.58 -0.90 -11.66
CA LEU A 535 -1.26 -0.75 -12.26
C LEU A 535 -0.55 -2.11 -12.38
N LEU A 536 0.23 -2.23 -13.43
CA LEU A 536 1.16 -3.33 -13.60
C LEU A 536 2.53 -2.96 -13.01
N PHE A 537 3.03 -3.84 -12.16
CA PHE A 537 4.36 -3.78 -11.56
C PHE A 537 5.25 -4.79 -12.28
N ALA A 538 6.46 -4.39 -12.60
CA ALA A 538 7.45 -5.33 -13.10
C ALA A 538 8.08 -6.12 -11.95
N SER A 539 8.41 -7.40 -12.17
CA SER A 539 9.30 -8.13 -11.27
C SER A 539 10.65 -7.41 -11.20
N PRO A 540 11.40 -7.55 -10.08
CA PRO A 540 12.63 -6.80 -9.88
C PRO A 540 13.58 -6.90 -11.08
N VAL A 541 13.98 -5.75 -11.58
CA VAL A 541 14.93 -5.60 -12.69
C VAL A 541 16.27 -5.13 -12.10
N LYS A 542 17.36 -5.77 -12.49
CA LYS A 542 18.71 -5.35 -12.08
C LYS A 542 19.05 -4.01 -12.75
N GLY A 543 19.59 -3.08 -11.98
CA GLY A 543 20.02 -1.77 -12.44
C GLY A 543 19.26 -0.63 -11.78
N GLY A 544 19.92 0.51 -11.57
CA GLY A 544 19.37 1.68 -10.87
C GLY A 544 18.48 2.58 -11.73
N GLY A 545 18.20 2.21 -12.99
CA GLY A 545 17.45 3.04 -13.93
C GLY A 545 16.03 2.54 -14.17
N ARG A 546 15.22 3.39 -14.83
CA ARG A 546 13.88 3.01 -15.31
C ARG A 546 14.02 1.89 -16.34
N PRO A 547 13.32 0.74 -16.17
CA PRO A 547 13.43 -0.34 -17.13
C PRO A 547 12.77 0.05 -18.46
N VAL A 548 13.43 -0.28 -19.55
CA VAL A 548 12.87 -0.20 -20.91
C VAL A 548 12.28 -1.55 -21.26
N LEU A 549 10.96 -1.63 -21.39
CA LEU A 549 10.25 -2.88 -21.62
C LEU A 549 9.72 -2.98 -23.06
N LEU A 550 9.63 -4.20 -23.56
CA LEU A 550 9.03 -4.51 -24.87
C LEU A 550 7.52 -4.75 -24.71
N ALA A 551 6.72 -4.03 -25.48
CA ALA A 551 5.30 -4.27 -25.65
C ALA A 551 4.95 -4.51 -27.12
N THR A 552 3.76 -5.04 -27.38
CA THR A 552 3.26 -5.27 -28.74
C THR A 552 1.98 -4.51 -28.99
N LEU A 553 1.71 -4.20 -30.25
CA LEU A 553 0.46 -3.60 -30.72
C LEU A 553 -0.12 -4.49 -31.80
N ASP A 554 -1.36 -4.93 -31.67
CA ASP A 554 -2.03 -5.70 -32.70
C ASP A 554 -2.51 -4.81 -33.86
N ALA A 555 -3.07 -5.44 -34.91
CA ALA A 555 -3.56 -4.72 -36.09
C ALA A 555 -4.75 -3.80 -35.78
N ALA A 556 -5.48 -4.06 -34.69
CA ALA A 556 -6.56 -3.23 -34.19
C ALA A 556 -6.09 -2.06 -33.30
N GLY A 557 -4.76 -1.93 -33.07
CA GLY A 557 -4.19 -0.91 -32.21
C GLY A 557 -4.29 -1.23 -30.72
N LYS A 558 -4.54 -2.50 -30.36
CA LYS A 558 -4.62 -2.94 -28.97
C LYS A 558 -3.23 -3.28 -28.45
N LEU A 559 -2.83 -2.65 -27.33
CA LEU A 559 -1.60 -2.95 -26.62
C LEU A 559 -1.65 -4.33 -26.01
N GLY A 560 -0.54 -5.05 -26.07
CA GLY A 560 -0.43 -6.39 -25.50
C GLY A 560 0.97 -6.75 -25.04
N PHE A 561 1.03 -7.78 -24.22
CA PHE A 561 2.24 -8.49 -23.83
C PHE A 561 2.01 -9.99 -24.00
N PRO A 562 3.04 -10.77 -24.27
CA PRO A 562 2.95 -12.23 -24.22
C PRO A 562 2.44 -12.69 -22.86
N THR A 563 1.72 -13.82 -22.82
CA THR A 563 1.23 -14.41 -21.56
C THR A 563 1.93 -15.73 -21.27
N SER A 564 2.23 -15.97 -19.98
CA SER A 564 2.68 -17.27 -19.47
C SER A 564 1.88 -17.61 -18.23
N GLY A 565 1.01 -18.62 -18.32
CA GLY A 565 -0.01 -18.88 -17.32
C GLY A 565 -0.90 -17.64 -17.13
N ASN A 566 -1.01 -17.18 -15.89
CA ASN A 566 -1.78 -15.97 -15.53
C ASN A 566 -0.94 -14.67 -15.51
N ASN A 567 0.28 -14.67 -16.04
CA ASN A 567 1.16 -13.52 -15.99
C ASN A 567 1.39 -12.93 -17.38
N LEU A 568 1.47 -11.61 -17.45
CA LEU A 568 2.02 -10.90 -18.60
C LEU A 568 3.54 -10.98 -18.54
N VAL A 569 4.17 -11.12 -19.69
CA VAL A 569 5.63 -11.32 -19.80
C VAL A 569 6.23 -10.31 -20.76
N THR A 570 7.42 -9.83 -20.43
CA THR A 570 8.21 -8.96 -21.29
C THR A 570 9.70 -9.23 -21.12
N VAL A 571 10.53 -8.44 -21.77
CA VAL A 571 12.00 -8.41 -21.59
C VAL A 571 12.44 -6.97 -21.38
N VAL A 572 13.59 -6.82 -20.71
CA VAL A 572 14.26 -5.52 -20.60
C VAL A 572 15.14 -5.34 -21.83
N LEU A 573 15.00 -4.17 -22.46
CA LEU A 573 15.81 -3.74 -23.57
C LEU A 573 17.02 -2.89 -23.08
N PRO A 574 18.11 -2.82 -23.84
CA PRO A 574 19.30 -2.05 -23.44
C PRO A 574 19.05 -0.55 -23.39
N GLY A 575 18.06 -0.05 -24.11
CA GLY A 575 17.67 1.37 -24.10
C GLY A 575 16.41 1.61 -24.91
N SER A 576 15.82 2.79 -24.77
CA SER A 576 14.63 3.19 -25.54
C SER A 576 14.91 3.39 -27.04
N ASP A 577 16.19 3.48 -27.42
CA ASP A 577 16.69 3.57 -28.80
C ASP A 577 17.18 2.25 -29.36
N ALA A 578 16.87 1.12 -28.69
CA ALA A 578 17.27 -0.21 -29.12
C ALA A 578 16.94 -0.46 -30.59
N SER A 579 17.92 -0.96 -31.36
CA SER A 579 17.74 -1.37 -32.74
C SER A 579 16.92 -2.67 -32.85
N ASP A 580 16.39 -2.96 -34.04
CA ASP A 580 15.64 -4.18 -34.28
C ASP A 580 16.45 -5.45 -33.96
N ALA A 581 17.76 -5.42 -34.22
CA ALA A 581 18.65 -6.51 -33.87
C ALA A 581 18.80 -6.71 -32.36
N GLN A 582 18.89 -5.62 -31.60
CA GLN A 582 18.95 -5.65 -30.14
C GLN A 582 17.62 -6.10 -29.52
N ILE A 583 16.49 -5.69 -30.12
CA ILE A 583 15.16 -6.14 -29.70
C ILE A 583 15.03 -7.66 -29.93
N ALA A 584 15.41 -8.14 -31.13
CA ALA A 584 15.39 -9.57 -31.45
C ALA A 584 16.29 -10.38 -30.50
N GLN A 585 17.48 -9.90 -30.22
CA GLN A 585 18.41 -10.52 -29.28
C GLN A 585 17.84 -10.58 -27.86
N ALA A 586 17.22 -9.49 -27.39
CA ALA A 586 16.59 -9.44 -26.06
C ALA A 586 15.42 -10.43 -25.97
N VAL A 587 14.59 -10.53 -27.01
CA VAL A 587 13.47 -11.49 -27.06
C VAL A 587 13.98 -12.92 -27.07
N GLN A 588 15.06 -13.21 -27.81
CA GLN A 588 15.60 -14.55 -27.94
C GLN A 588 16.36 -15.02 -26.70
N PHE A 589 17.16 -14.15 -26.07
CA PHE A 589 18.10 -14.52 -25.00
C PHE A 589 17.88 -13.78 -23.69
N GLY A 590 17.13 -12.68 -23.69
CA GLY A 590 16.89 -11.88 -22.49
C GLY A 590 16.10 -12.64 -21.41
N ARG A 591 16.31 -12.26 -20.15
CA ARG A 591 15.57 -12.82 -19.03
C ARG A 591 14.11 -12.33 -19.09
N PRO A 592 13.13 -13.22 -18.99
CA PRO A 592 11.72 -12.83 -18.89
C PRO A 592 11.46 -11.97 -17.64
N VAL A 593 10.68 -10.90 -17.80
CA VAL A 593 10.19 -10.04 -16.73
C VAL A 593 8.67 -10.22 -16.66
N PHE A 594 8.16 -10.48 -15.47
CA PHE A 594 6.74 -10.61 -15.23
C PHE A 594 6.13 -9.26 -14.90
N LEU A 595 4.98 -8.97 -15.51
CA LEU A 595 4.13 -7.83 -15.18
C LEU A 595 2.89 -8.35 -14.45
N ARG A 596 2.63 -7.83 -13.25
CA ARG A 596 1.56 -8.29 -12.36
C ARG A 596 0.86 -7.10 -11.72
N THR A 597 -0.42 -7.23 -11.47
CA THR A 597 -1.16 -6.32 -10.58
C THR A 597 -0.76 -6.57 -9.12
N TRP A 598 -1.03 -5.63 -8.21
CA TRP A 598 -0.68 -5.82 -6.80
C TRP A 598 -1.34 -7.05 -6.17
N PRO A 599 -2.64 -7.34 -6.37
CA PRO A 599 -3.24 -8.60 -5.92
C PRO A 599 -2.55 -9.84 -6.47
N GLY A 600 -2.10 -9.81 -7.73
CA GLY A 600 -1.33 -10.89 -8.34
C GLY A 600 0.04 -11.11 -7.70
N ILE A 601 0.70 -10.02 -7.25
CA ILE A 601 1.96 -10.09 -6.50
C ILE A 601 1.72 -10.75 -5.14
N VAL A 602 0.73 -10.30 -4.39
CA VAL A 602 0.38 -10.86 -3.08
C VAL A 602 0.00 -12.33 -3.18
N ALA A 603 -0.85 -12.69 -4.15
CA ALA A 603 -1.29 -14.08 -4.35
C ALA A 603 -0.14 -15.04 -4.72
N SER A 604 0.84 -14.57 -5.52
CA SER A 604 2.01 -15.38 -5.90
C SER A 604 3.02 -15.58 -4.77
N ARG A 605 2.83 -14.92 -3.63
CA ARG A 605 3.78 -14.84 -2.52
C ARG A 605 3.20 -15.30 -1.19
N HIS A 606 2.14 -16.11 -1.19
CA HIS A 606 1.67 -16.75 0.03
C HIS A 606 2.82 -17.50 0.71
N GLY A 607 3.46 -16.82 1.69
CA GLY A 607 4.60 -17.33 2.45
C GLY A 607 5.93 -16.56 2.28
N ASP A 608 6.00 -15.50 1.45
CA ASP A 608 7.22 -14.70 1.29
C ASP A 608 7.13 -13.40 2.14
N PRO A 609 7.86 -13.31 3.27
CA PRO A 609 7.86 -12.12 4.14
C PRO A 609 8.64 -10.93 3.56
N ALA A 610 9.22 -11.02 2.37
CA ALA A 610 10.19 -10.07 1.82
C ALA A 610 9.64 -8.67 1.49
N PHE A 611 8.35 -8.39 1.71
CA PHE A 611 7.74 -7.08 1.43
C PHE A 611 7.41 -6.27 2.68
N VAL A 612 7.76 -6.75 3.87
CA VAL A 612 7.31 -6.10 5.08
C VAL A 612 8.40 -6.09 6.13
N SER A 613 8.97 -4.93 6.35
CA SER A 613 9.61 -4.67 7.62
C SER A 613 8.52 -4.36 8.65
N VAL A 614 8.26 -5.31 9.55
CA VAL A 614 7.48 -5.04 10.75
C VAL A 614 8.41 -4.29 11.70
N LEU A 615 8.12 -3.02 11.96
CA LEU A 615 8.71 -2.32 13.11
C LEU A 615 8.16 -2.98 14.37
N GLU A 616 8.90 -3.87 14.98
CA GLU A 616 8.62 -4.27 16.36
C GLU A 616 8.82 -3.05 17.25
N MET A 617 7.83 -2.79 18.10
CA MET A 617 7.81 -1.64 19.00
C MET A 617 8.94 -1.68 20.00
N GLY A 618 9.85 -0.77 19.85
CA GLY A 618 11.06 -0.55 20.64
C GLY A 618 12.15 0.16 19.85
N ASP A 619 12.18 -0.02 18.55
CA ASP A 619 13.22 0.50 17.64
C ASP A 619 12.64 1.39 16.54
N ILE A 620 12.06 2.52 16.95
CA ILE A 620 11.73 3.59 15.99
C ILE A 620 13.06 4.12 15.42
N GLY A 621 13.29 3.86 14.15
CA GLY A 621 14.47 4.31 13.41
C GLY A 621 15.48 3.22 13.07
N LYS A 622 15.30 1.97 13.51
CA LYS A 622 16.10 0.84 13.01
C LYS A 622 15.25 0.02 12.04
N SER A 623 15.47 0.21 10.75
CA SER A 623 14.93 -0.71 9.75
C SER A 623 15.51 -2.10 10.04
N THR A 624 14.67 -3.09 10.25
CA THR A 624 15.10 -4.49 10.21
C THR A 624 15.70 -4.72 8.84
N GLY A 625 16.97 -5.02 8.73
CA GLY A 625 17.84 -4.97 7.56
C GLY A 625 17.43 -5.75 6.30
N VAL A 626 16.16 -5.95 6.05
CA VAL A 626 15.62 -6.49 4.80
C VAL A 626 15.61 -5.36 3.79
N LYS A 627 16.54 -5.37 2.84
CA LYS A 627 16.50 -4.45 1.70
C LYS A 627 15.32 -4.85 0.81
N PRO A 628 14.33 -3.98 0.65
CA PRO A 628 13.17 -4.28 -0.17
C PRO A 628 13.57 -4.41 -1.64
N ARG A 629 12.90 -5.29 -2.36
CA ARG A 629 13.02 -5.33 -3.82
C ARG A 629 12.23 -4.18 -4.39
N ARG A 630 12.88 -3.30 -5.13
CA ARG A 630 12.20 -2.27 -5.90
C ARG A 630 11.24 -2.90 -6.89
N LEU A 631 9.96 -2.54 -6.83
CA LEU A 631 8.93 -2.93 -7.79
C LEU A 631 8.60 -1.74 -8.69
N PRO A 632 9.23 -1.63 -9.86
CA PRO A 632 8.92 -0.56 -10.80
C PRO A 632 7.47 -0.62 -11.29
N PHE A 633 6.82 0.52 -11.39
CA PHE A 633 5.50 0.70 -11.98
C PHE A 633 5.45 1.79 -13.07
N MET A 634 6.56 2.50 -13.29
CA MET A 634 6.74 3.39 -14.44
C MET A 634 7.87 2.85 -15.33
N PHE A 635 7.66 2.89 -16.62
CA PHE A 635 8.53 2.26 -17.61
C PHE A 635 8.81 3.20 -18.78
N ASP A 636 9.90 2.94 -19.49
CA ASP A 636 10.00 3.31 -20.90
C ASP A 636 9.58 2.10 -21.74
N LEU A 637 8.80 2.30 -22.77
CA LEU A 637 8.31 1.22 -23.63
C LEU A 637 8.83 1.38 -25.07
N VAL A 638 9.25 0.26 -25.65
CA VAL A 638 9.36 0.09 -27.09
C VAL A 638 8.21 -0.79 -27.51
N VAL A 639 7.28 -0.23 -28.29
CA VAL A 639 6.09 -0.90 -28.78
C VAL A 639 6.29 -1.29 -30.24
N VAL A 640 6.17 -2.57 -30.54
CA VAL A 640 6.37 -3.10 -31.89
C VAL A 640 5.07 -3.75 -32.43
N PRO A 641 4.87 -3.81 -33.76
CA PRO A 641 3.76 -4.57 -34.33
C PRO A 641 3.83 -6.04 -33.88
N ALA A 642 2.71 -6.59 -33.41
CA ALA A 642 2.67 -7.98 -32.92
C ALA A 642 3.06 -9.00 -33.99
N SER A 643 2.81 -8.70 -35.28
CA SER A 643 3.18 -9.54 -36.40
C SER A 643 4.68 -9.62 -36.67
N SER A 644 5.46 -8.59 -36.28
CA SER A 644 6.90 -8.52 -36.55
C SER A 644 7.72 -9.49 -35.69
N LEU A 645 7.23 -9.93 -34.53
CA LEU A 645 7.94 -10.76 -33.57
C LEU A 645 7.13 -11.99 -33.11
N ALA A 646 6.09 -12.39 -33.84
CA ALA A 646 5.13 -13.40 -33.37
C ALA A 646 5.77 -14.73 -32.92
N ALA A 647 6.73 -15.25 -33.72
CA ALA A 647 7.43 -16.51 -33.41
C ALA A 647 8.37 -16.39 -32.19
N ASP A 648 9.03 -15.23 -32.03
CA ASP A 648 9.98 -15.01 -30.95
C ASP A 648 9.27 -14.67 -29.64
N ILE A 649 8.13 -13.98 -29.73
CA ILE A 649 7.22 -13.74 -28.60
C ILE A 649 6.66 -15.06 -28.05
N ALA A 650 6.30 -16.01 -28.92
CA ALA A 650 5.85 -17.34 -28.49
C ALA A 650 6.97 -18.10 -27.75
N LYS A 651 8.21 -18.00 -28.19
CA LYS A 651 9.37 -18.56 -27.49
C LYS A 651 9.63 -17.88 -26.15
N LEU A 652 9.48 -16.56 -26.07
CA LEU A 652 9.60 -15.81 -24.81
C LEU A 652 8.55 -16.30 -23.80
N ALA A 653 7.29 -16.41 -24.22
CA ALA A 653 6.21 -16.90 -23.37
C ALA A 653 6.45 -18.36 -22.92
N ALA A 654 7.00 -19.21 -23.78
CA ALA A 654 7.36 -20.58 -23.44
C ALA A 654 8.51 -20.66 -22.42
N ARG A 655 9.53 -19.81 -22.54
CA ARG A 655 10.64 -19.71 -21.57
C ARG A 655 10.21 -19.15 -20.22
N ALA A 656 9.15 -18.37 -20.20
CA ALA A 656 8.59 -17.77 -18.99
C ALA A 656 7.56 -18.68 -18.29
N LYS A 657 7.35 -19.92 -18.75
CA LYS A 657 6.53 -20.88 -18.02
C LYS A 657 7.10 -20.98 -16.60
N GLU A 658 6.25 -20.76 -15.61
CA GLU A 658 6.65 -20.97 -14.22
C GLU A 658 7.25 -22.38 -14.12
N PRO A 659 8.41 -22.55 -13.51
CA PRO A 659 8.96 -23.87 -13.33
C PRO A 659 7.90 -24.70 -12.61
N GLN A 660 7.44 -25.77 -13.25
CA GLN A 660 6.71 -26.81 -12.54
C GLN A 660 7.62 -27.24 -11.38
N ALA A 661 7.06 -27.52 -10.22
CA ALA A 661 7.75 -27.72 -8.95
C ALA A 661 8.93 -28.72 -8.97
N ASP A 662 9.16 -29.42 -10.08
CA ASP A 662 10.19 -30.45 -10.24
C ASP A 662 11.51 -29.98 -10.89
N GLN A 663 11.62 -28.73 -11.36
CA GLN A 663 12.89 -28.15 -11.84
C GLN A 663 13.04 -26.73 -11.29
N ALA A 664 13.27 -26.60 -9.99
CA ALA A 664 13.57 -25.34 -9.37
C ALA A 664 14.86 -24.76 -9.97
N ALA A 665 14.73 -23.70 -10.78
CA ALA A 665 15.87 -22.86 -11.09
C ALA A 665 16.49 -22.40 -9.77
N PRO A 666 17.83 -22.37 -9.64
CA PRO A 666 18.46 -21.93 -8.40
C PRO A 666 17.98 -20.51 -8.09
N ILE A 667 17.57 -20.27 -6.85
CA ILE A 667 17.23 -18.93 -6.33
C ILE A 667 18.46 -18.06 -6.55
N PHE A 668 19.63 -18.62 -6.28
CA PHE A 668 20.93 -18.10 -6.74
C PHE A 668 21.93 -19.25 -6.91
N GLY A 669 22.95 -19.01 -7.72
CA GLY A 669 24.14 -19.85 -7.82
C GLY A 669 25.33 -18.95 -8.11
N THR A 670 26.48 -19.21 -7.43
CA THR A 670 27.68 -18.42 -7.62
C THR A 670 28.92 -19.21 -7.25
N ASP A 671 30.00 -19.01 -7.97
CA ASP A 671 31.31 -19.57 -7.66
C ASP A 671 32.06 -18.81 -6.56
N LEU A 672 31.51 -17.65 -6.14
CA LEU A 672 32.04 -16.82 -5.07
C LEU A 672 33.45 -16.24 -5.28
N GLU A 673 33.88 -16.13 -6.52
CA GLU A 673 35.14 -15.43 -6.86
C GLU A 673 35.05 -13.93 -6.58
N LYS A 674 33.80 -13.38 -6.64
CA LYS A 674 33.51 -11.97 -6.33
C LYS A 674 32.32 -11.89 -5.41
N ARG A 675 32.31 -10.85 -4.56
CA ARG A 675 31.18 -10.58 -3.67
C ARG A 675 29.90 -10.35 -4.49
N PRO A 676 28.83 -11.15 -4.28
CA PRO A 676 27.51 -10.85 -4.80
C PRO A 676 26.98 -9.54 -4.19
N GLU A 677 26.29 -8.71 -4.99
CA GLU A 677 25.87 -7.37 -4.59
C GLU A 677 24.95 -7.35 -3.35
N ASN A 678 24.25 -8.43 -3.07
CA ASN A 678 23.20 -8.51 -2.05
C ASN A 678 23.57 -9.32 -0.81
N TRP A 679 24.85 -9.59 -0.56
CA TRP A 679 25.26 -10.38 0.61
C TRP A 679 25.69 -9.49 1.78
N ALA A 680 25.07 -9.70 2.96
CA ALA A 680 25.58 -9.14 4.21
C ALA A 680 26.85 -9.90 4.62
N VAL A 681 27.99 -9.29 4.35
CA VAL A 681 29.31 -9.89 4.60
C VAL A 681 29.79 -9.48 5.97
N SER A 682 30.11 -10.47 6.81
CA SER A 682 30.72 -10.26 8.10
C SER A 682 32.23 -9.89 7.96
N GLN A 683 32.79 -9.26 8.99
CA GLN A 683 34.24 -9.01 9.05
C GLN A 683 35.00 -10.34 9.02
N GLY A 684 36.04 -10.43 8.18
CA GLY A 684 36.85 -11.65 8.04
C GLY A 684 36.45 -12.53 6.84
N TRP A 685 35.45 -12.17 6.08
CA TRP A 685 35.12 -12.87 4.83
C TRP A 685 35.94 -12.35 3.68
N LYS A 686 36.61 -13.25 2.94
CA LYS A 686 37.46 -12.90 1.80
C LYS A 686 37.01 -13.63 0.56
N PHE A 687 36.62 -12.87 -0.48
CA PHE A 687 36.33 -13.42 -1.81
C PHE A 687 37.66 -13.60 -2.56
N MET A 688 37.90 -14.77 -3.05
CA MET A 688 39.18 -15.17 -3.70
C MET A 688 38.86 -15.97 -4.95
N PRO A 689 39.83 -16.14 -5.90
CA PRO A 689 39.63 -16.95 -7.10
C PRO A 689 39.19 -18.40 -6.82
N GLN A 690 39.51 -18.91 -5.62
CA GLN A 690 39.15 -20.28 -5.20
C GLN A 690 37.81 -20.37 -4.49
N GLY A 691 37.11 -19.25 -4.27
CA GLY A 691 35.82 -19.17 -3.55
C GLY A 691 35.83 -18.18 -2.39
N LEU A 692 34.88 -18.30 -1.50
CA LEU A 692 34.74 -17.47 -0.31
C LEU A 692 35.44 -18.14 0.89
N LEU A 693 36.47 -17.53 1.39
CA LEU A 693 37.06 -17.89 2.68
C LEU A 693 36.29 -17.15 3.80
N VAL A 694 35.65 -17.93 4.65
CA VAL A 694 34.99 -17.45 5.88
C VAL A 694 35.90 -17.69 7.07
N SER A 695 36.30 -16.61 7.75
CA SER A 695 37.18 -16.71 8.92
C SER A 695 36.87 -15.56 9.90
N GLY A 696 36.28 -15.89 11.05
CA GLY A 696 35.86 -14.89 12.04
C GLY A 696 34.62 -14.08 11.65
N GLY A 697 34.20 -13.19 12.54
CA GLY A 697 33.13 -12.26 12.33
C GLY A 697 31.72 -12.78 12.62
N ASP A 698 31.60 -13.94 13.30
CA ASP A 698 30.33 -14.62 13.64
C ASP A 698 29.46 -14.97 12.40
N ILE A 699 28.19 -14.68 12.39
CA ILE A 699 27.25 -15.07 11.33
C ILE A 699 27.22 -14.00 10.22
N GLY A 700 27.30 -14.44 8.98
CA GLY A 700 26.98 -13.65 7.80
C GLY A 700 25.85 -14.31 7.02
N LEU A 701 24.79 -13.58 6.74
CA LEU A 701 23.64 -14.08 6.02
C LEU A 701 23.69 -13.73 4.53
N ILE A 702 23.29 -14.68 3.72
CA ILE A 702 23.14 -14.51 2.29
C ILE A 702 21.75 -13.96 2.02
N ASP A 703 21.67 -12.71 1.56
CA ASP A 703 20.47 -12.00 1.20
C ASP A 703 19.30 -12.22 2.18
N GLY A 704 18.84 -11.17 2.85
CA GLY A 704 17.86 -11.21 3.95
C GLY A 704 16.46 -11.72 3.59
N GLU A 705 16.30 -12.53 2.53
CA GLU A 705 15.03 -13.12 2.13
C GLU A 705 14.74 -14.37 2.98
N GLY A 706 13.55 -14.40 3.61
CA GLY A 706 13.04 -15.58 4.27
C GLY A 706 12.60 -16.64 3.28
N TYR A 707 13.47 -17.59 2.96
CA TYR A 707 13.11 -18.72 2.08
C TYR A 707 12.20 -19.71 2.83
N GLY A 708 11.16 -20.19 2.15
CA GLY A 708 10.27 -21.24 2.67
C GLY A 708 10.93 -22.62 2.65
N ASP A 709 10.48 -23.53 1.80
CA ASP A 709 11.13 -24.83 1.58
C ASP A 709 12.22 -24.70 0.51
N TYR A 710 13.43 -25.17 0.83
CA TYR A 710 14.60 -25.01 -0.06
C TYR A 710 15.65 -26.08 0.15
N ARG A 711 16.53 -26.22 -0.87
CA ARG A 711 17.79 -26.96 -0.81
C ARG A 711 18.95 -25.98 -1.00
N PHE A 712 19.83 -25.92 0.02
CA PHE A 712 21.03 -25.10 0.06
C PHE A 712 22.24 -26.01 -0.16
N GLU A 713 23.01 -25.77 -1.21
CA GLU A 713 24.14 -26.61 -1.63
C GLU A 713 25.39 -25.75 -1.76
N PHE A 714 26.53 -26.32 -1.39
CA PHE A 714 27.85 -25.73 -1.59
C PHE A 714 28.94 -26.78 -1.49
N GLU A 715 30.07 -26.46 -2.08
CA GLU A 715 31.31 -27.19 -1.84
C GLU A 715 32.05 -26.53 -0.68
N LEU A 716 32.49 -27.32 0.30
CA LEU A 716 33.23 -26.92 1.48
C LEU A 716 34.61 -27.57 1.48
N THR A 717 35.65 -26.74 1.55
CA THR A 717 37.02 -27.21 1.91
C THR A 717 37.43 -26.53 3.22
N ILE A 718 37.75 -27.34 4.21
CA ILE A 718 38.29 -26.83 5.49
C ILE A 718 39.79 -26.70 5.32
N PRO A 719 40.39 -25.48 5.35
CA PRO A 719 41.81 -25.27 5.07
C PRO A 719 42.76 -26.05 6.02
N LYS A 720 43.91 -26.47 5.51
CA LYS A 720 44.91 -27.20 6.28
C LYS A 720 45.46 -26.37 7.44
N GLU A 721 45.56 -25.09 7.29
CA GLU A 721 46.10 -24.12 8.26
C GLU A 721 45.11 -23.81 9.41
N GLY A 722 43.83 -24.15 9.22
CA GLY A 722 42.77 -23.92 10.22
C GLY A 722 42.71 -25.01 11.30
N GLN A 723 41.83 -24.81 12.26
CA GLN A 723 41.60 -25.78 13.36
C GLN A 723 40.79 -27.01 12.95
N GLY A 724 40.38 -27.13 11.71
CA GLY A 724 39.61 -28.28 11.22
C GLY A 724 38.12 -28.16 11.52
N ILE A 725 37.56 -26.96 11.48
CA ILE A 725 36.16 -26.69 11.76
C ILE A 725 35.61 -25.58 10.90
N ALA A 726 34.37 -25.75 10.37
CA ALA A 726 33.67 -24.75 9.59
C ALA A 726 32.16 -24.82 9.86
N GLY A 727 31.46 -23.69 9.72
CA GLY A 727 30.04 -23.61 10.02
C GLY A 727 29.19 -22.94 8.92
N TRP A 728 27.93 -23.34 8.85
CA TRP A 728 26.92 -22.73 8.00
C TRP A 728 25.57 -22.59 8.72
N VAL A 729 24.73 -21.70 8.22
CA VAL A 729 23.48 -21.32 8.86
C VAL A 729 22.31 -21.54 7.89
N VAL A 730 21.20 -22.05 8.40
CA VAL A 730 19.96 -22.24 7.68
C VAL A 730 18.75 -21.79 8.52
N ARG A 731 17.63 -21.56 7.89
CA ARG A 731 16.40 -21.13 8.58
C ARG A 731 16.64 -19.88 9.47
N ALA A 732 17.55 -19.00 9.08
CA ALA A 732 17.84 -17.80 9.84
C ALA A 732 16.75 -16.76 9.64
N LYS A 733 15.97 -16.49 10.69
CA LYS A 733 15.09 -15.33 10.75
C LYS A 733 15.95 -14.05 10.81
N ASP A 734 17.01 -14.12 11.60
CA ASP A 734 18.06 -13.14 11.80
C ASP A 734 19.30 -13.84 12.36
N GLU A 735 20.36 -13.09 12.69
CA GLU A 735 21.59 -13.64 13.29
C GLU A 735 21.34 -14.25 14.67
N ASP A 736 20.33 -13.80 15.41
CA ASP A 736 20.01 -14.25 16.77
C ASP A 736 19.00 -15.40 16.82
N ASN A 737 18.34 -15.72 15.67
CA ASN A 737 17.32 -16.77 15.57
C ASN A 737 17.55 -17.62 14.32
N CYS A 738 18.33 -18.69 14.46
CA CYS A 738 18.74 -19.53 13.34
C CYS A 738 19.06 -20.97 13.75
N LEU A 739 19.19 -21.86 12.77
CA LEU A 739 19.85 -23.13 12.92
C LEU A 739 21.26 -23.02 12.33
N MET A 740 22.25 -23.51 13.03
CA MET A 740 23.63 -23.54 12.60
C MET A 740 24.17 -24.97 12.69
N PHE A 741 24.95 -25.35 11.72
CA PHE A 741 25.66 -26.61 11.67
C PHE A 741 27.15 -26.35 11.62
N GLN A 742 27.90 -27.11 12.35
CA GLN A 742 29.33 -27.00 12.39
C GLN A 742 29.98 -28.39 12.14
N LEU A 743 30.76 -28.45 11.07
CA LEU A 743 31.47 -29.65 10.65
C LEU A 743 32.88 -29.63 11.24
N GLN A 744 33.30 -30.72 11.88
CA GLN A 744 34.62 -30.90 12.45
C GLN A 744 35.30 -32.09 11.80
N THR A 745 36.53 -31.91 11.27
CA THR A 745 37.29 -32.95 10.61
C THR A 745 37.93 -33.96 11.59
N ALA A 746 38.31 -35.13 11.12
CA ALA A 746 38.95 -36.16 11.94
C ALA A 746 40.32 -35.72 12.53
N ASP A 747 41.04 -34.92 11.75
CA ASP A 747 42.34 -34.34 12.10
C ASP A 747 42.21 -32.92 12.70
N SER A 748 41.02 -32.58 13.21
CA SER A 748 40.78 -31.29 13.85
C SER A 748 41.57 -31.14 15.15
N THR A 749 42.17 -29.96 15.34
CA THR A 749 42.81 -29.54 16.57
C THR A 749 41.93 -28.72 17.51
N PHE A 750 40.68 -28.44 17.07
CA PHE A 750 39.72 -27.65 17.83
C PHE A 750 39.19 -28.45 19.03
N LYS A 751 39.37 -27.89 20.22
CA LYS A 751 38.89 -28.48 21.49
C LYS A 751 38.19 -27.42 22.33
N ALA A 752 36.89 -27.60 22.51
CA ALA A 752 36.05 -26.77 23.36
C ALA A 752 34.98 -27.66 24.01
N PRO A 753 35.32 -28.33 25.15
CA PRO A 753 34.44 -29.30 25.80
C PRO A 753 33.07 -28.72 26.18
N GLU A 754 33.04 -27.45 26.55
CA GLU A 754 31.82 -26.71 26.88
C GLU A 754 30.84 -26.63 25.71
N PHE A 755 31.34 -26.75 24.46
CA PHE A 755 30.56 -26.80 23.24
C PHE A 755 30.45 -28.23 22.66
N LYS A 756 30.72 -29.27 23.47
CA LYS A 756 30.61 -30.68 23.08
C LYS A 756 31.40 -31.05 21.80
N THR A 757 32.55 -30.45 21.59
CA THR A 757 33.38 -30.69 20.40
C THR A 757 33.94 -32.12 20.37
N ARG A 758 33.84 -32.78 19.22
CA ARG A 758 34.40 -34.12 18.95
C ARG A 758 34.91 -34.19 17.52
N PRO A 759 36.08 -34.71 17.22
CA PRO A 759 36.55 -34.91 15.86
C PRO A 759 35.62 -35.80 15.05
N ASN A 760 35.63 -35.60 13.75
CA ASN A 760 34.80 -36.29 12.76
C ASN A 760 33.30 -36.28 13.06
N THR A 761 32.75 -35.11 13.33
CA THR A 761 31.34 -34.92 13.67
C THR A 761 30.71 -33.73 12.98
N LEU A 762 29.38 -33.84 12.74
CA LEU A 762 28.51 -32.72 12.50
C LEU A 762 27.86 -32.31 13.84
N ARG A 763 27.90 -31.06 14.16
CA ARG A 763 27.34 -30.49 15.40
C ARG A 763 26.21 -29.51 15.08
N PRO A 764 24.95 -29.88 15.35
CA PRO A 764 23.81 -28.99 15.21
C PRO A 764 23.74 -27.99 16.38
N HIS A 765 23.39 -26.75 16.10
CA HIS A 765 23.15 -25.69 17.04
C HIS A 765 21.85 -24.98 16.70
N ARG A 766 21.25 -24.43 17.74
CA ARG A 766 20.16 -23.48 17.56
C ARG A 766 20.52 -22.18 18.27
N ARG A 767 20.32 -21.04 17.65
CA ARG A 767 20.36 -19.74 18.29
C ARG A 767 18.94 -19.25 18.48
N ARG A 768 18.59 -18.88 19.70
CA ARG A 768 17.28 -18.34 20.07
C ARG A 768 17.50 -17.08 20.91
N ASN A 769 17.04 -15.92 20.40
CA ASN A 769 17.24 -14.63 21.05
C ASN A 769 18.70 -14.41 21.50
N GLY A 770 19.65 -14.70 20.61
CA GLY A 770 21.08 -14.56 20.84
C GLY A 770 21.74 -15.66 21.64
N GLN A 771 21.00 -16.58 22.27
CA GLN A 771 21.56 -17.66 23.10
C GLN A 771 21.70 -18.96 22.32
N TRP A 772 22.83 -19.64 22.45
CA TRP A 772 23.11 -20.90 21.79
C TRP A 772 22.60 -22.10 22.59
N GLU A 773 21.80 -22.93 21.94
CA GLU A 773 21.37 -24.26 22.34
C GLU A 773 22.20 -25.28 21.53
N ILE A 774 23.06 -26.05 22.18
CA ILE A 774 23.99 -26.97 21.53
C ILE A 774 23.49 -28.40 21.66
N ALA A 775 23.16 -29.04 20.53
CA ALA A 775 22.77 -30.46 20.51
C ALA A 775 23.96 -31.39 20.59
N GLU A 776 23.71 -32.69 20.77
CA GLU A 776 24.74 -33.71 20.72
C GLU A 776 25.34 -33.81 19.33
N PRO A 777 26.69 -33.92 19.22
CA PRO A 777 27.35 -34.11 17.92
C PRO A 777 27.00 -35.47 17.30
N VAL A 778 26.85 -35.47 16.00
CA VAL A 778 26.55 -36.67 15.19
C VAL A 778 27.85 -37.12 14.53
N ALA A 779 28.26 -38.37 14.74
CA ALA A 779 29.43 -38.94 14.12
C ALA A 779 29.24 -39.06 12.61
N LEU A 780 30.25 -38.69 11.83
CA LEU A 780 30.21 -38.85 10.39
C LEU A 780 30.46 -40.34 10.01
N PRO A 781 29.76 -40.82 8.96
CA PRO A 781 29.89 -42.21 8.52
C PRO A 781 31.27 -42.56 7.91
N LYS A 782 32.00 -41.53 7.46
CA LYS A 782 33.32 -41.59 6.88
C LYS A 782 34.21 -40.53 7.48
N GLU A 783 35.51 -40.83 7.67
CA GLU A 783 36.44 -39.80 8.07
C GLU A 783 36.67 -38.77 6.97
N ILE A 784 36.70 -37.49 7.38
CA ILE A 784 37.00 -36.35 6.51
C ILE A 784 38.20 -35.61 7.06
N HIS A 785 39.08 -35.09 6.20
CA HIS A 785 40.30 -34.42 6.58
C HIS A 785 40.42 -33.00 6.05
N LYS A 786 41.23 -32.19 6.70
CA LYS A 786 41.52 -30.82 6.26
C LYS A 786 42.14 -30.82 4.85
N GLY A 787 41.74 -29.88 4.03
CA GLY A 787 42.17 -29.71 2.65
C GLY A 787 41.41 -30.56 1.61
N GLU A 788 40.50 -31.43 2.05
CA GLU A 788 39.63 -32.19 1.16
C GLU A 788 38.35 -31.42 0.84
N PRO A 789 37.95 -31.33 -0.44
CA PRO A 789 36.65 -30.71 -0.82
C PRO A 789 35.51 -31.71 -0.61
N HIS A 790 34.41 -31.23 -0.01
CA HIS A 790 33.21 -32.00 0.25
C HIS A 790 31.97 -31.27 -0.25
N GLN A 791 31.03 -32.02 -0.82
CA GLN A 791 29.73 -31.51 -1.22
C GLN A 791 28.77 -31.54 -0.04
N VAL A 792 28.27 -30.36 0.37
CA VAL A 792 27.26 -30.22 1.42
C VAL A 792 25.94 -29.80 0.81
N ALA A 793 24.87 -30.49 1.18
CA ALA A 793 23.52 -30.08 0.87
C ALA A 793 22.65 -30.07 2.13
N VAL A 794 21.80 -29.06 2.25
CA VAL A 794 20.83 -28.94 3.35
C VAL A 794 19.44 -28.78 2.77
N GLU A 795 18.57 -29.76 3.01
CA GLU A 795 17.16 -29.67 2.64
C GLU A 795 16.32 -29.18 3.83
N CYS A 796 15.55 -28.18 3.60
CA CYS A 796 14.61 -27.61 4.55
C CYS A 796 13.17 -27.72 4.00
N ARG A 797 12.36 -28.65 4.56
CA ARG A 797 10.97 -28.89 4.11
C ARG A 797 10.01 -28.93 5.30
N GLN A 798 8.96 -28.15 5.26
CA GLN A 798 7.78 -28.21 6.18
C GLN A 798 8.16 -28.49 7.68
N GLY A 799 9.22 -27.86 8.16
CA GLY A 799 9.68 -28.05 9.54
C GLY A 799 10.58 -29.27 9.75
N THR A 800 11.12 -29.85 8.67
CA THR A 800 12.22 -30.83 8.69
C THR A 800 13.45 -30.18 8.10
N VAL A 801 14.62 -30.51 8.69
CA VAL A 801 15.94 -30.14 8.17
C VAL A 801 16.78 -31.40 8.06
N GLU A 802 17.33 -31.63 6.87
CA GLU A 802 18.19 -32.77 6.54
C GLU A 802 19.51 -32.25 6.00
N VAL A 803 20.61 -32.86 6.45
CA VAL A 803 21.98 -32.52 6.00
C VAL A 803 22.58 -33.71 5.29
N PHE A 804 23.13 -33.45 4.12
CA PHE A 804 23.82 -34.44 3.28
C PHE A 804 25.28 -34.02 3.13
N LEU A 805 26.18 -34.98 3.21
CA LEU A 805 27.58 -34.81 2.94
C LEU A 805 28.00 -35.83 1.88
N ASP A 806 28.57 -35.37 0.76
CA ASP A 806 28.93 -36.15 -0.39
C ASP A 806 27.80 -37.08 -0.91
N GLY A 807 26.55 -36.55 -0.87
CA GLY A 807 25.34 -37.23 -1.26
C GLY A 807 24.74 -38.18 -0.22
N GLN A 808 25.42 -38.46 0.88
CA GLN A 808 24.91 -39.30 1.96
C GLN A 808 24.22 -38.43 3.03
N GLN A 809 23.00 -38.79 3.44
CA GLN A 809 22.31 -38.15 4.56
C GLN A 809 23.00 -38.45 5.87
N ILE A 810 23.48 -37.40 6.56
CA ILE A 810 24.21 -37.49 7.83
C ILE A 810 23.41 -36.97 9.04
N TYR A 811 22.36 -36.20 8.79
CA TYR A 811 21.51 -35.63 9.83
C TYR A 811 20.07 -35.41 9.37
N ARG A 812 19.13 -35.58 10.32
CA ARG A 812 17.72 -35.25 10.15
C ARG A 812 17.11 -34.77 11.45
N GLN A 813 16.42 -33.65 11.39
CA GLN A 813 15.63 -33.11 12.51
C GLN A 813 14.22 -32.77 12.04
N SER A 814 13.20 -33.34 12.68
CA SER A 814 11.78 -33.04 12.48
C SER A 814 11.28 -32.07 13.54
N LYS A 815 10.13 -31.44 13.28
CA LYS A 815 9.46 -30.50 14.20
C LYS A 815 10.31 -29.25 14.51
N VAL A 816 11.07 -28.78 13.53
CA VAL A 816 11.73 -27.49 13.58
C VAL A 816 10.67 -26.40 13.54
N ASP A 817 10.65 -25.52 14.53
CA ASP A 817 9.69 -24.43 14.65
C ASP A 817 10.02 -23.21 13.75
N LEU A 818 11.26 -23.09 13.27
CA LEU A 818 11.64 -22.11 12.25
C LEU A 818 11.15 -22.59 10.87
N ARG A 819 10.06 -21.99 10.38
CA ARG A 819 9.37 -22.40 9.14
C ARG A 819 9.97 -21.85 7.87
N GLY A 820 10.78 -20.80 7.98
CA GLY A 820 11.45 -20.12 6.88
C GLY A 820 12.68 -19.40 7.39
N GLY A 821 13.42 -18.77 6.52
CA GLY A 821 14.56 -17.95 6.88
C GLY A 821 15.69 -18.00 5.85
N SER A 822 16.66 -17.11 6.03
CA SER A 822 17.84 -17.01 5.19
C SER A 822 18.83 -18.15 5.42
N VAL A 823 19.85 -18.19 4.59
CA VAL A 823 21.01 -19.08 4.72
C VAL A 823 22.28 -18.25 4.83
N GLY A 824 23.35 -18.85 5.31
CA GLY A 824 24.61 -18.15 5.44
C GLY A 824 25.75 -19.02 5.94
N PHE A 825 26.86 -18.36 6.25
CA PHE A 825 28.04 -19.00 6.79
C PHE A 825 28.44 -18.39 8.13
N ARG A 826 29.24 -19.13 8.89
CA ARG A 826 29.66 -18.69 10.23
C ARG A 826 31.08 -19.11 10.55
N ALA A 827 31.81 -18.23 11.23
CA ALA A 827 33.03 -18.52 11.91
C ALA A 827 33.17 -17.66 13.19
N SER A 828 33.34 -18.28 14.34
CA SER A 828 33.44 -17.58 15.65
C SER A 828 34.79 -16.90 15.91
N GLY A 829 35.79 -17.25 15.15
CA GLY A 829 37.14 -16.69 15.29
C GLY A 829 38.03 -16.96 14.08
N PRO A 830 39.23 -16.36 14.01
CA PRO A 830 40.09 -16.42 12.84
C PRO A 830 40.64 -17.81 12.55
N THR A 831 40.59 -18.72 13.49
CA THR A 831 41.03 -20.11 13.35
C THR A 831 39.93 -21.10 12.96
N GLU A 832 38.68 -20.70 13.08
CA GLU A 832 37.54 -21.39 12.45
C GLU A 832 37.47 -20.93 11.00
N GLN A 833 37.74 -21.80 10.04
CA GLN A 833 37.88 -21.45 8.65
C GLN A 833 37.18 -22.44 7.73
N GLY A 834 36.41 -21.91 6.75
CA GLY A 834 35.83 -22.68 5.67
C GLY A 834 35.97 -21.95 4.35
N LEU A 835 36.44 -22.66 3.31
CA LEU A 835 36.43 -22.19 1.95
C LEU A 835 35.20 -22.75 1.26
N PHE A 836 34.27 -21.85 0.86
CA PHE A 836 33.00 -22.19 0.24
C PHE A 836 33.00 -21.79 -1.23
N ARG A 837 32.51 -22.64 -2.09
CA ARG A 837 32.32 -22.36 -3.53
C ARG A 837 31.13 -23.12 -4.11
N ALA A 838 30.79 -22.87 -5.36
CA ALA A 838 29.64 -23.47 -6.06
C ALA A 838 28.35 -23.40 -5.22
N VAL A 839 28.17 -22.25 -4.55
CA VAL A 839 27.03 -22.07 -3.63
C VAL A 839 25.76 -21.91 -4.42
N SER A 840 24.76 -22.71 -4.14
CA SER A 840 23.45 -22.63 -4.77
C SER A 840 22.31 -22.79 -3.77
N LEU A 841 21.22 -22.10 -3.99
CA LEU A 841 19.97 -22.21 -3.25
C LEU A 841 18.86 -22.52 -4.26
N LYS A 842 18.16 -23.63 -4.04
CA LYS A 842 17.05 -24.07 -4.90
C LYS A 842 15.78 -24.18 -4.06
N LYS A 843 14.65 -23.73 -4.60
CA LYS A 843 13.33 -23.92 -3.95
C LYS A 843 12.94 -25.40 -4.07
N LEU A 844 12.37 -25.98 -2.99
CA LEU A 844 11.84 -27.33 -2.96
C LEU A 844 10.33 -27.37 -3.03
#